data_71e2ad0c9450929a9c935b569f2758f5
#
_entry.id   71e2ad0c9450929a9c935b569f2758f5
#
_cell.length_a   1.000
_cell.length_b   1.000
_cell.length_c   1.000
_cell.angle_alpha   90.00
_cell.angle_beta   90.00
_cell.angle_gamma   90.00
#
_symmetry.space_group_name_H-M   'P 1'
#
loop_
_entity.id
_entity.type
_entity.pdbx_description
1 polymer ?
#
loop_
_entity_poly.entity_id
_entity_poly.type
_entity_poly.pdbx_seq_one_letter_code
_entity_poly.pdbx_strand_id
1 'polypeptide(L)'
;MLRRAAPPSLAFSRRRPPPTHARELQPWPPSRAKSDTDAPTTATRKHDELLAPTAASARRLFDGTPRRAAVPWNAVVAGHARRGSVLDALDAAARMHRAGSPLTDATFASVLGACARGRRFRAGAQAHGQVIKSGCEDFPIVGASLLDLYSSCFDLRATRVLFESLHWKSEMLWSPMVVAFVRFGLLGEALDLLERMPVPRDVFAWTAVISGFAKGTTKCCGKALELFVRFLGDDGVMPNEYSYDSALRACVRLGALDFGRSVHGCLIRSGFQSEQLITSALVDLYCSSDALDDALLVYNDLETPSLITSNTLIAGLISMGRTEDAKIVFSQMPEHDSGSYNLMIKAYAMDGRLEDCRRLFERMPRRNMVSLNSMMSVLLRNGRLEEGLKLFEQIKDERDTITWNSMISGYIQNDQPSEALKLFVVMCRLSIGWSSSTFSALLHACATIGTLEQGKMVHAHLCKTSFDSNSHVGTALADMYFKCGCVSDALSAFGYITSPNVASWTSLINGLAQNGHWLEALVQFGRMLRHHVNPNEITFLGLLIASARAGLVNKGMKIFHSMENYGLVPTVEHYTCVVDLLGRTGRTREAEKFITEMPVPADGVVWGALLTACWYSMDLEMGEKVARRLFCMGTKHRSAYVAMSNIYAKLGKWDDVVKVRTRLKSLSAKKEPGCSWIEIKDVVHVFFVDDQNHPERDKICLMLEDLVSHISVHSEPDDIVTKLNY
;
A
#
# COMPACT_ATOMS: atom_id res chain seq x y z
N MET A 1 -13.84 -10.83 -32.16
CA MET A 1 -13.50 -9.77 -33.12
C MET A 1 -13.85 -8.42 -32.50
N LEU A 2 -12.93 -7.79 -31.83
CA LEU A 2 -13.01 -6.39 -31.47
C LEU A 2 -11.59 -5.84 -31.60
N ARG A 3 -11.39 -5.10 -32.68
CA ARG A 3 -10.14 -4.43 -33.03
C ARG A 3 -9.87 -3.37 -31.96
N ARG A 4 -8.73 -3.46 -31.28
CA ARG A 4 -8.14 -2.38 -30.50
C ARG A 4 -7.84 -1.22 -31.47
N ALA A 5 -8.54 -0.12 -31.30
CA ALA A 5 -8.18 1.14 -31.94
C ALA A 5 -6.92 1.67 -31.26
N ALA A 6 -5.86 1.82 -32.02
CA ALA A 6 -4.66 2.53 -31.63
C ALA A 6 -5.01 4.03 -31.44
N PRO A 7 -4.40 4.73 -30.47
CA PRO A 7 -4.57 6.16 -30.36
C PRO A 7 -3.97 6.87 -31.57
N PRO A 8 -4.54 8.00 -32.01
CA PRO A 8 -4.05 8.72 -33.18
C PRO A 8 -2.65 9.26 -32.91
N SER A 9 -1.73 8.90 -33.78
CA SER A 9 -0.41 9.49 -33.86
C SER A 9 -0.54 10.99 -34.16
N LEU A 10 -0.10 11.83 -33.24
CA LEU A 10 0.03 13.27 -33.43
C LEU A 10 1.14 13.54 -34.44
N ALA A 11 0.75 13.60 -35.72
CA ALA A 11 1.60 14.08 -36.80
C ALA A 11 1.76 15.60 -36.65
N PHE A 12 2.89 16.04 -36.11
CA PHE A 12 3.29 17.44 -36.17
C PHE A 12 3.58 17.83 -37.62
N SER A 13 2.65 18.57 -38.26
CA SER A 13 2.89 19.21 -39.55
C SER A 13 4.00 20.26 -39.35
N ARG A 14 5.12 20.06 -40.05
CA ARG A 14 6.18 21.04 -40.20
C ARG A 14 5.61 22.25 -40.96
N ARG A 15 5.19 23.30 -40.26
CA ARG A 15 5.05 24.63 -40.85
C ARG A 15 6.41 25.28 -40.90
N ARG A 16 6.84 25.71 -42.06
CA ARG A 16 8.02 26.51 -42.28
C ARG A 16 7.88 27.88 -41.58
N PRO A 17 8.94 28.40 -40.97
CA PRO A 17 8.91 29.74 -40.39
C PRO A 17 8.81 30.80 -41.51
N PRO A 18 8.14 31.93 -41.28
CA PRO A 18 8.14 33.06 -42.17
C PRO A 18 9.52 33.76 -42.19
N PRO A 19 9.85 34.50 -43.29
CA PRO A 19 11.18 35.07 -43.46
C PRO A 19 11.49 36.17 -42.45
N THR A 20 12.68 36.06 -41.88
CA THR A 20 13.28 36.99 -40.92
C THR A 20 13.52 38.36 -41.57
N HIS A 21 12.79 39.37 -41.10
CA HIS A 21 13.29 40.73 -41.12
C HIS A 21 14.12 40.98 -39.87
N ALA A 22 15.43 40.97 -40.04
CA ALA A 22 16.39 41.40 -39.06
C ALA A 22 16.20 42.90 -38.75
N ARG A 23 15.65 43.24 -37.60
CA ARG A 23 15.88 44.53 -36.95
C ARG A 23 16.94 44.29 -35.91
N GLU A 24 18.14 44.88 -36.16
CA GLU A 24 19.24 45.02 -35.21
C GLU A 24 18.71 45.73 -33.97
N LEU A 25 18.62 45.02 -32.87
CA LEU A 25 18.48 45.58 -31.54
C LEU A 25 19.90 45.96 -31.07
N GLN A 26 20.15 47.24 -30.98
CA GLN A 26 21.38 47.79 -30.37
C GLN A 26 21.47 47.28 -28.91
N PRO A 27 22.71 46.92 -28.47
CA PRO A 27 22.91 46.52 -27.09
C PRO A 27 22.74 47.72 -26.14
N TRP A 28 21.98 47.50 -25.08
CA TRP A 28 21.82 48.44 -23.99
C TRP A 28 23.18 48.70 -23.34
N PRO A 29 23.53 50.00 -23.07
CA PRO A 29 24.84 50.33 -22.48
C PRO A 29 24.95 49.80 -21.05
N PRO A 30 26.13 49.37 -20.61
CA PRO A 30 26.34 48.91 -19.24
C PRO A 30 26.08 50.06 -18.26
N SER A 31 25.29 49.83 -17.23
CA SER A 31 25.06 50.75 -16.13
C SER A 31 26.39 51.10 -15.47
N ARG A 32 26.87 52.35 -15.63
CA ARG A 32 28.01 52.91 -14.90
C ARG A 32 27.74 52.76 -13.40
N ALA A 33 28.63 52.10 -12.73
CA ALA A 33 28.81 52.23 -11.29
C ALA A 33 29.06 53.70 -10.96
N LYS A 34 28.13 54.32 -10.26
CA LYS A 34 28.40 55.57 -9.54
C LYS A 34 28.76 55.19 -8.12
N SER A 35 30.07 55.32 -7.83
CA SER A 35 30.53 55.61 -6.48
C SER A 35 29.94 56.94 -6.07
N ASP A 36 29.43 57.01 -4.88
CA ASP A 36 29.62 58.03 -3.86
C ASP A 36 28.34 58.25 -3.03
N THR A 37 28.51 57.97 -1.75
CA THR A 37 28.13 58.80 -0.62
C THR A 37 26.83 59.59 -0.73
N ASP A 38 25.70 58.88 -0.46
CA ASP A 38 24.58 59.54 0.20
C ASP A 38 24.05 58.60 1.29
N ALA A 39 24.14 59.06 2.52
CA ALA A 39 23.60 58.38 3.67
C ALA A 39 22.08 58.15 3.46
N PRO A 40 21.55 56.92 3.64
CA PRO A 40 20.12 56.68 3.45
C PRO A 40 19.34 57.56 4.41
N THR A 41 18.39 58.30 3.83
CA THR A 41 17.45 59.12 4.59
C THR A 41 16.75 58.27 5.66
N THR A 42 16.48 58.87 6.83
CA THR A 42 15.87 58.20 7.99
C THR A 42 14.60 57.42 7.69
N ALA A 43 13.94 57.68 6.54
CA ALA A 43 12.74 56.94 6.09
C ALA A 43 13.04 55.58 5.47
N THR A 44 14.14 55.43 4.68
CA THR A 44 14.56 54.13 4.09
C THR A 44 15.13 53.19 5.15
N ARG A 45 15.91 53.73 6.11
CA ARG A 45 16.40 52.92 7.23
C ARG A 45 15.27 52.36 8.11
N LYS A 46 14.20 53.14 8.32
CA LYS A 46 12.99 52.68 9.04
C LYS A 46 12.20 51.63 8.27
N HIS A 47 12.26 51.64 6.93
CA HIS A 47 11.56 50.62 6.11
C HIS A 47 12.31 49.27 6.12
N ASP A 48 13.65 49.28 6.08
CA ASP A 48 14.48 48.07 6.15
C ASP A 48 14.47 47.43 7.55
N GLU A 49 14.36 48.22 8.61
CA GLU A 49 14.18 47.73 9.97
C GLU A 49 12.77 47.15 10.23
N LEU A 50 11.71 47.58 9.48
CA LEU A 50 10.39 47.00 9.50
C LEU A 50 10.34 45.60 8.87
N LEU A 51 11.30 45.26 8.02
CA LEU A 51 11.46 43.95 7.41
C LEU A 51 12.30 42.98 8.27
N ALA A 52 12.89 43.45 9.37
CA ALA A 52 13.70 42.64 10.26
C ALA A 52 12.86 41.63 11.09
N PRO A 53 13.36 40.41 11.33
CA PRO A 53 12.54 39.27 11.79
C PRO A 53 12.18 39.27 13.29
N THR A 54 12.42 40.28 14.08
CA THR A 54 12.13 40.24 15.52
C THR A 54 10.99 41.18 15.93
N ALA A 55 10.00 40.61 16.70
CA ALA A 55 8.87 41.33 17.22
C ALA A 55 9.21 42.54 18.09
N ALA A 56 10.42 42.56 18.66
CA ALA A 56 10.94 43.67 19.48
C ALA A 56 11.34 44.91 18.65
N SER A 57 11.90 44.69 17.46
CA SER A 57 12.25 45.79 16.53
C SER A 57 11.01 46.46 15.93
N ALA A 58 10.00 45.67 15.59
CA ALA A 58 8.71 46.18 15.12
C ALA A 58 7.99 47.05 16.17
N ARG A 59 8.06 46.65 17.46
CA ARG A 59 7.47 47.41 18.58
C ARG A 59 8.16 48.75 18.82
N ARG A 60 9.50 48.84 18.74
CA ARG A 60 10.24 50.08 18.95
C ARG A 60 10.01 51.12 17.87
N LEU A 61 9.83 50.71 16.62
CA LEU A 61 9.47 51.56 15.50
C LEU A 61 8.04 52.13 15.61
N PHE A 62 7.17 51.38 16.27
CA PHE A 62 5.78 51.73 16.45
C PHE A 62 5.55 52.92 17.37
N ASP A 63 6.35 53.03 18.43
CA ASP A 63 6.25 54.09 19.45
C ASP A 63 6.69 55.46 18.95
N GLY A 64 7.32 55.54 17.76
CA GLY A 64 7.84 56.79 17.17
C GLY A 64 7.10 57.32 15.92
N THR A 65 6.03 56.69 15.44
CA THR A 65 5.31 57.10 14.20
C THR A 65 4.08 57.96 14.48
N PRO A 66 3.74 58.95 13.60
CA PRO A 66 2.50 59.77 13.75
C PRO A 66 1.27 58.90 13.81
N ARG A 67 0.42 59.11 14.81
CA ARG A 67 -0.74 58.27 15.19
C ARG A 67 -1.80 58.03 14.09
N ARG A 68 -1.69 58.65 12.90
CA ARG A 68 -2.73 58.57 11.84
C ARG A 68 -2.27 57.95 10.50
N ALA A 69 -1.04 57.51 10.36
CA ALA A 69 -0.60 56.90 9.10
C ALA A 69 -0.97 55.39 9.04
N ALA A 70 -1.75 55.00 8.05
CA ALA A 70 -2.24 53.62 7.86
C ALA A 70 -1.11 52.64 7.41
N VAL A 71 -0.14 53.13 6.66
CA VAL A 71 0.93 52.31 6.03
C VAL A 71 1.79 51.53 7.05
N PRO A 72 2.33 52.17 8.13
CA PRO A 72 3.07 51.44 9.14
C PRO A 72 2.25 50.36 9.86
N TRP A 73 0.95 50.63 10.11
CA TRP A 73 0.01 49.71 10.71
C TRP A 73 -0.23 48.47 9.83
N ASN A 74 -0.46 48.70 8.53
CA ASN A 74 -0.67 47.64 7.57
C ASN A 74 0.54 46.72 7.48
N ALA A 75 1.78 47.28 7.52
CA ALA A 75 3.02 46.48 7.54
C ALA A 75 3.12 45.56 8.78
N VAL A 76 2.72 46.07 9.97
CA VAL A 76 2.71 45.28 11.21
C VAL A 76 1.64 44.18 11.15
N VAL A 77 0.40 44.49 10.73
CA VAL A 77 -0.68 43.52 10.57
C VAL A 77 -0.28 42.43 9.57
N ALA A 78 0.27 42.82 8.40
CA ALA A 78 0.75 41.89 7.38
C ALA A 78 1.93 41.04 7.87
N GLY A 79 2.83 41.61 8.69
CA GLY A 79 3.93 40.90 9.32
C GLY A 79 3.47 39.79 10.28
N HIS A 80 2.50 40.09 11.14
CA HIS A 80 1.87 39.09 12.00
C HIS A 80 1.10 38.04 11.20
N ALA A 81 0.33 38.46 10.19
CA ALA A 81 -0.40 37.59 9.31
C ALA A 81 0.53 36.59 8.56
N ARG A 82 1.67 37.03 8.03
CA ARG A 82 2.65 36.17 7.34
C ARG A 82 3.30 35.16 8.29
N ARG A 83 3.54 35.50 9.54
CA ARG A 83 4.07 34.57 10.58
C ARG A 83 3.02 33.59 11.11
N GLY A 84 1.78 33.64 10.65
CA GLY A 84 0.70 32.73 11.06
C GLY A 84 0.06 33.07 12.42
N SER A 85 0.45 34.19 13.04
CA SER A 85 -0.15 34.62 14.30
C SER A 85 -1.45 35.39 14.06
N VAL A 86 -2.57 34.67 14.01
CA VAL A 86 -3.90 35.24 13.74
C VAL A 86 -4.32 36.20 14.86
N LEU A 87 -4.07 35.86 16.11
CA LEU A 87 -4.47 36.67 17.26
C LEU A 87 -3.71 38.01 17.31
N ASP A 88 -2.42 37.98 17.04
CA ASP A 88 -1.59 39.19 17.04
C ASP A 88 -1.95 40.11 15.85
N ALA A 89 -2.29 39.53 14.68
CA ALA A 89 -2.76 40.29 13.54
C ALA A 89 -4.11 41.00 13.82
N LEU A 90 -5.03 40.30 14.50
CA LEU A 90 -6.33 40.86 14.92
C LEU A 90 -6.14 41.95 16.01
N ASP A 91 -5.28 41.74 17.01
CA ASP A 91 -4.99 42.73 18.03
C ASP A 91 -4.32 43.96 17.43
N ALA A 92 -3.39 43.81 16.49
CA ALA A 92 -2.77 44.91 15.77
C ALA A 92 -3.80 45.73 14.98
N ALA A 93 -4.73 45.07 14.26
CA ALA A 93 -5.81 45.75 13.53
C ALA A 93 -6.81 46.46 14.51
N ALA A 94 -7.13 45.87 15.65
CA ALA A 94 -7.94 46.46 16.69
C ALA A 94 -7.29 47.71 17.32
N ARG A 95 -5.95 47.67 17.53
CA ARG A 95 -5.18 48.84 18.00
C ARG A 95 -5.14 49.95 16.96
N MET A 96 -4.94 49.60 15.68
CA MET A 96 -5.01 50.53 14.58
C MET A 96 -6.37 51.30 14.60
N HIS A 97 -7.47 50.56 14.71
CA HIS A 97 -8.81 51.14 14.78
C HIS A 97 -8.99 52.02 16.02
N ARG A 98 -8.57 51.59 17.21
CA ARG A 98 -8.62 52.38 18.46
C ARG A 98 -7.74 53.63 18.44
N ALA A 99 -6.66 53.60 17.68
CA ALA A 99 -5.78 54.76 17.47
C ALA A 99 -6.38 55.79 16.50
N GLY A 100 -7.60 55.58 15.96
CA GLY A 100 -8.27 56.46 15.00
C GLY A 100 -7.70 56.37 13.58
N SER A 101 -6.87 55.35 13.27
CA SER A 101 -6.42 55.11 11.89
C SER A 101 -7.48 54.29 11.15
N PRO A 102 -7.87 54.66 9.92
CA PRO A 102 -8.85 53.91 9.17
C PRO A 102 -8.34 52.53 8.78
N LEU A 103 -9.20 51.50 8.93
CA LEU A 103 -8.94 50.17 8.40
C LEU A 103 -9.05 50.23 6.88
N THR A 104 -8.02 49.78 6.17
CA THR A 104 -7.95 49.81 4.71
C THR A 104 -8.22 48.43 4.13
N ASP A 105 -8.43 48.37 2.82
CA ASP A 105 -8.48 47.11 2.04
C ASP A 105 -7.30 46.18 2.32
N ALA A 106 -6.07 46.73 2.37
CA ALA A 106 -4.86 45.96 2.70
C ALA A 106 -4.88 45.41 4.14
N THR A 107 -5.45 46.17 5.12
CA THR A 107 -5.63 45.68 6.50
C THR A 107 -6.58 44.49 6.51
N PHE A 108 -7.76 44.62 5.88
CA PHE A 108 -8.75 43.55 5.84
C PHE A 108 -8.25 42.32 5.10
N ALA A 109 -7.61 42.51 3.92
CA ALA A 109 -7.01 41.39 3.19
C ALA A 109 -5.97 40.62 4.03
N SER A 110 -5.10 41.31 4.79
CA SER A 110 -4.12 40.69 5.65
C SER A 110 -4.74 39.90 6.81
N VAL A 111 -5.76 40.47 7.47
CA VAL A 111 -6.48 39.85 8.59
C VAL A 111 -7.29 38.64 8.11
N LEU A 112 -8.05 38.76 7.03
CA LEU A 112 -8.86 37.70 6.45
C LEU A 112 -7.99 36.56 5.96
N GLY A 113 -6.88 36.86 5.28
CA GLY A 113 -5.91 35.85 4.85
C GLY A 113 -5.22 35.12 6.02
N ALA A 114 -4.99 35.81 7.16
CA ALA A 114 -4.52 35.16 8.37
C ALA A 114 -5.58 34.22 8.94
N CYS A 115 -6.83 34.66 9.01
CA CYS A 115 -7.96 33.85 9.48
C CYS A 115 -8.21 32.61 8.59
N ALA A 116 -8.06 32.75 7.28
CA ALA A 116 -8.16 31.68 6.30
C ALA A 116 -7.10 30.60 6.54
N ARG A 117 -5.82 30.99 6.63
CA ARG A 117 -4.70 30.06 6.92
C ARG A 117 -4.86 29.37 8.27
N GLY A 118 -5.29 30.10 9.31
CA GLY A 118 -5.54 29.56 10.65
C GLY A 118 -6.89 28.84 10.81
N ARG A 119 -7.72 28.79 9.78
CA ARG A 119 -9.08 28.21 9.80
C ARG A 119 -9.94 28.75 10.95
N ARG A 120 -9.80 30.05 11.26
CA ARG A 120 -10.49 30.73 12.38
C ARG A 120 -11.81 31.36 11.90
N PHE A 121 -12.84 30.53 11.66
CA PHE A 121 -14.13 30.95 11.13
C PHE A 121 -14.75 32.12 11.91
N ARG A 122 -14.86 32.02 13.24
CA ARG A 122 -15.51 33.05 14.07
C ARG A 122 -14.82 34.42 13.97
N ALA A 123 -13.49 34.41 14.03
CA ALA A 123 -12.71 35.65 13.92
C ALA A 123 -12.80 36.23 12.49
N GLY A 124 -12.79 35.41 11.46
CA GLY A 124 -12.97 35.80 10.09
C GLY A 124 -14.36 36.38 9.84
N ALA A 125 -15.43 35.79 10.38
CA ALA A 125 -16.82 36.32 10.27
C ALA A 125 -16.97 37.67 10.99
N GLN A 126 -16.29 37.88 12.12
CA GLN A 126 -16.24 39.19 12.78
C GLN A 126 -15.54 40.25 11.92
N ALA A 127 -14.38 39.87 11.29
CA ALA A 127 -13.68 40.74 10.35
C ALA A 127 -14.54 41.06 9.13
N HIS A 128 -15.28 40.08 8.59
CA HIS A 128 -16.25 40.31 7.50
C HIS A 128 -17.35 41.34 7.90
N GLY A 129 -17.92 41.22 9.11
CA GLY A 129 -18.84 42.20 9.61
C GLY A 129 -18.26 43.62 9.72
N GLN A 130 -16.95 43.79 9.95
CA GLN A 130 -16.29 45.10 9.91
C GLN A 130 -16.03 45.56 8.48
N VAL A 131 -15.74 44.67 7.53
CA VAL A 131 -15.63 44.96 6.08
C VAL A 131 -16.92 45.60 5.58
N ILE A 132 -18.09 44.99 5.89
CA ILE A 132 -19.41 45.49 5.52
C ILE A 132 -19.65 46.91 6.13
N LYS A 133 -19.37 47.07 7.42
CA LYS A 133 -19.54 48.36 8.10
C LYS A 133 -18.65 49.47 7.55
N SER A 134 -17.49 49.10 7.01
CA SER A 134 -16.51 50.04 6.45
C SER A 134 -16.73 50.30 4.98
N GLY A 135 -17.70 49.64 4.32
CA GLY A 135 -17.95 49.73 2.87
C GLY A 135 -16.78 49.24 2.01
N CYS A 136 -15.98 48.31 2.56
CA CYS A 136 -14.79 47.80 1.86
C CYS A 136 -15.06 46.44 1.13
N GLU A 137 -16.32 46.02 1.04
CA GLU A 137 -16.70 44.76 0.38
C GLU A 137 -16.50 44.80 -1.15
N ASP A 138 -16.61 45.98 -1.78
CA ASP A 138 -16.44 46.13 -3.22
C ASP A 138 -14.97 46.12 -3.69
N PHE A 139 -14.01 46.09 -2.78
CA PHE A 139 -12.60 45.98 -3.18
C PHE A 139 -12.26 44.54 -3.60
N PRO A 140 -11.74 44.30 -4.83
CA PRO A 140 -11.46 42.95 -5.34
C PRO A 140 -10.55 42.13 -4.45
N ILE A 141 -9.53 42.75 -3.84
CA ILE A 141 -8.59 42.09 -2.95
C ILE A 141 -9.24 41.59 -1.64
N VAL A 142 -10.24 42.35 -1.15
CA VAL A 142 -11.00 41.95 0.05
C VAL A 142 -11.98 40.84 -0.31
N GLY A 143 -12.67 40.97 -1.45
CA GLY A 143 -13.55 39.91 -1.97
C GLY A 143 -12.82 38.58 -2.16
N ALA A 144 -11.63 38.61 -2.79
CA ALA A 144 -10.80 37.41 -2.94
C ALA A 144 -10.36 36.79 -1.57
N SER A 145 -10.01 37.64 -0.60
CA SER A 145 -9.64 37.19 0.75
C SER A 145 -10.82 36.63 1.53
N LEU A 146 -12.04 37.14 1.31
CA LEU A 146 -13.26 36.60 1.88
C LEU A 146 -13.61 35.22 1.26
N LEU A 147 -13.49 35.07 -0.07
CA LEU A 147 -13.65 33.78 -0.73
C LEU A 147 -12.65 32.73 -0.21
N ASP A 148 -11.37 33.11 -0.03
CA ASP A 148 -10.37 32.24 0.56
C ASP A 148 -10.70 31.88 2.01
N LEU A 149 -11.20 32.81 2.82
CA LEU A 149 -11.64 32.55 4.20
C LEU A 149 -12.74 31.49 4.26
N TYR A 150 -13.86 31.74 3.57
CA TYR A 150 -15.03 30.84 3.63
C TYR A 150 -14.71 29.48 3.02
N SER A 151 -13.96 29.43 1.93
CA SER A 151 -13.52 28.16 1.33
C SER A 151 -12.57 27.39 2.22
N SER A 152 -11.63 28.05 2.90
CA SER A 152 -10.70 27.43 3.83
C SER A 152 -11.38 26.89 5.10
N CYS A 153 -12.51 27.51 5.48
CA CYS A 153 -13.36 27.07 6.59
C CYS A 153 -14.41 26.02 6.18
N PHE A 154 -14.40 25.56 4.94
CA PHE A 154 -15.34 24.58 4.38
C PHE A 154 -16.82 25.00 4.38
N ASP A 155 -17.12 26.30 4.22
CA ASP A 155 -18.48 26.83 4.04
C ASP A 155 -18.76 27.11 2.57
N LEU A 156 -19.16 26.07 1.84
CA LEU A 156 -19.51 26.19 0.40
C LEU A 156 -20.68 27.13 0.15
N ARG A 157 -21.68 27.10 1.04
CA ARG A 157 -22.89 27.94 0.87
C ARG A 157 -22.55 29.42 0.95
N ALA A 158 -21.80 29.79 2.00
CA ALA A 158 -21.38 31.20 2.14
C ALA A 158 -20.43 31.61 1.01
N THR A 159 -19.57 30.74 0.54
CA THR A 159 -18.63 30.99 -0.59
C THR A 159 -19.42 31.29 -1.89
N ARG A 160 -20.47 30.51 -2.20
CA ARG A 160 -21.35 30.76 -3.39
C ARG A 160 -22.10 32.04 -3.27
N VAL A 161 -22.80 32.25 -2.16
CA VAL A 161 -23.58 33.47 -1.91
C VAL A 161 -22.68 34.70 -2.03
N LEU A 162 -21.51 34.69 -1.45
CA LEU A 162 -20.56 35.78 -1.53
C LEU A 162 -20.14 36.08 -2.98
N PHE A 163 -19.78 35.02 -3.74
CA PHE A 163 -19.38 35.18 -5.15
C PHE A 163 -20.51 35.72 -6.02
N GLU A 164 -21.75 35.34 -5.73
CA GLU A 164 -22.95 35.85 -6.45
C GLU A 164 -23.29 37.29 -6.07
N SER A 165 -23.07 37.68 -4.80
CA SER A 165 -23.38 39.02 -4.29
C SER A 165 -22.40 40.11 -4.74
N LEU A 166 -21.16 39.74 -5.11
CA LEU A 166 -20.15 40.67 -5.60
C LEU A 166 -20.55 41.19 -7.00
N HIS A 167 -20.98 42.43 -7.06
CA HIS A 167 -21.56 43.10 -8.26
C HIS A 167 -20.54 43.26 -9.40
N TRP A 168 -19.26 43.35 -9.07
CA TRP A 168 -18.16 43.45 -10.02
C TRP A 168 -17.34 42.18 -9.99
N LYS A 169 -17.62 41.27 -10.90
CA LYS A 169 -16.79 40.06 -11.12
C LYS A 169 -15.49 40.48 -11.79
N SER A 170 -14.61 41.11 -11.01
CA SER A 170 -13.24 41.39 -11.43
C SER A 170 -12.51 40.10 -11.77
N GLU A 171 -11.61 40.16 -12.73
CA GLU A 171 -10.77 39.00 -13.11
C GLU A 171 -10.11 38.36 -11.90
N MET A 172 -9.77 39.13 -10.85
CA MET A 172 -9.18 38.69 -9.59
C MET A 172 -10.06 37.77 -8.73
N LEU A 173 -11.38 37.69 -8.96
CA LEU A 173 -12.30 36.87 -8.16
C LEU A 173 -12.54 35.47 -8.73
N TRP A 174 -12.30 35.27 -10.01
CA TRP A 174 -12.51 33.98 -10.68
C TRP A 174 -11.57 32.91 -10.17
N SER A 175 -10.26 33.20 -10.11
CA SER A 175 -9.27 32.24 -9.66
C SER A 175 -9.47 31.76 -8.22
N PRO A 176 -9.74 32.62 -7.20
CA PRO A 176 -10.12 32.20 -5.87
C PRO A 176 -11.36 31.31 -5.83
N MET A 177 -12.37 31.57 -6.68
CA MET A 177 -13.57 30.74 -6.72
C MET A 177 -13.32 29.37 -7.36
N VAL A 178 -12.52 29.31 -8.43
CA VAL A 178 -12.05 28.02 -9.00
C VAL A 178 -11.30 27.20 -7.96
N VAL A 179 -10.36 27.83 -7.23
CA VAL A 179 -9.61 27.18 -6.14
C VAL A 179 -10.56 26.71 -5.03
N ALA A 180 -11.59 27.50 -4.70
CA ALA A 180 -12.58 27.11 -3.72
C ALA A 180 -13.33 25.83 -4.14
N PHE A 181 -13.85 25.76 -5.38
CA PHE A 181 -14.52 24.54 -5.87
C PHE A 181 -13.60 23.32 -5.89
N VAL A 182 -12.34 23.48 -6.26
CA VAL A 182 -11.35 22.40 -6.18
C VAL A 182 -11.16 21.92 -4.74
N ARG A 183 -11.08 22.80 -3.75
CA ARG A 183 -11.00 22.45 -2.32
C ARG A 183 -12.21 21.67 -1.82
N PHE A 184 -13.39 21.96 -2.33
CA PHE A 184 -14.62 21.21 -2.02
C PHE A 184 -14.76 19.90 -2.80
N GLY A 185 -13.82 19.60 -3.69
CA GLY A 185 -13.88 18.39 -4.53
C GLY A 185 -14.89 18.49 -5.69
N LEU A 186 -15.44 19.66 -5.95
CA LEU A 186 -16.42 19.94 -7.01
C LEU A 186 -15.71 20.23 -8.34
N LEU A 187 -14.93 19.24 -8.83
CA LEU A 187 -14.03 19.39 -9.98
C LEU A 187 -14.78 19.75 -11.28
N GLY A 188 -16.01 19.25 -11.46
CA GLY A 188 -16.84 19.59 -12.61
C GLY A 188 -17.21 21.08 -12.63
N GLU A 189 -17.70 21.61 -11.51
CA GLU A 189 -18.05 23.03 -11.37
C GLU A 189 -16.81 23.94 -11.48
N ALA A 190 -15.65 23.49 -10.96
CA ALA A 190 -14.39 24.20 -11.10
C ALA A 190 -13.96 24.32 -12.58
N LEU A 191 -14.15 23.24 -13.35
CA LEU A 191 -13.86 23.22 -14.79
C LEU A 191 -14.82 24.13 -15.57
N ASP A 192 -16.11 24.01 -15.30
CA ASP A 192 -17.14 24.88 -15.94
C ASP A 192 -16.86 26.37 -15.67
N LEU A 193 -16.42 26.68 -14.45
CA LEU A 193 -16.06 28.06 -14.09
C LEU A 193 -14.81 28.54 -14.82
N LEU A 194 -13.78 27.68 -14.91
CA LEU A 194 -12.56 27.95 -15.67
C LEU A 194 -12.85 28.21 -17.15
N GLU A 195 -13.77 27.45 -17.75
CA GLU A 195 -14.19 27.66 -19.16
C GLU A 195 -14.95 28.98 -19.39
N ARG A 196 -15.66 29.49 -18.39
CA ARG A 196 -16.36 30.78 -18.42
C ARG A 196 -15.46 31.97 -18.12
N MET A 197 -14.24 31.76 -17.63
CA MET A 197 -13.28 32.82 -17.34
C MET A 197 -12.92 33.59 -18.63
N PRO A 198 -12.74 34.93 -18.55
CA PRO A 198 -12.17 35.73 -19.63
C PRO A 198 -10.77 35.24 -20.01
N VAL A 199 -10.42 35.36 -21.30
CA VAL A 199 -9.08 34.98 -21.82
C VAL A 199 -8.18 36.24 -21.80
N PRO A 200 -6.90 36.13 -21.40
CA PRO A 200 -6.18 34.92 -20.97
C PRO A 200 -6.55 34.47 -19.57
N ARG A 201 -6.70 33.15 -19.40
CA ARG A 201 -7.01 32.55 -18.10
C ARG A 201 -5.78 32.55 -17.17
N ASP A 202 -6.04 32.78 -15.88
CA ASP A 202 -4.97 32.84 -14.89
C ASP A 202 -4.28 31.48 -14.69
N VAL A 203 -2.94 31.50 -14.60
CA VAL A 203 -2.08 30.33 -14.29
C VAL A 203 -2.53 29.62 -13.02
N PHE A 204 -2.95 30.39 -11.98
CA PHE A 204 -3.37 29.80 -10.70
C PHE A 204 -4.67 28.98 -10.85
N ALA A 205 -5.63 29.45 -11.67
CA ALA A 205 -6.85 28.73 -11.94
C ALA A 205 -6.59 27.42 -12.70
N TRP A 206 -5.78 27.45 -13.77
CA TRP A 206 -5.34 26.26 -14.49
C TRP A 206 -4.65 25.26 -13.58
N THR A 207 -3.65 25.72 -12.82
CA THR A 207 -2.87 24.88 -11.90
C THR A 207 -3.76 24.25 -10.84
N ALA A 208 -4.71 24.99 -10.27
CA ALA A 208 -5.62 24.47 -9.26
C ALA A 208 -6.50 23.33 -9.81
N VAL A 209 -7.09 23.52 -11.01
CA VAL A 209 -7.96 22.51 -11.63
C VAL A 209 -7.15 21.27 -11.99
N ILE A 210 -5.99 21.42 -12.65
CA ILE A 210 -5.09 20.30 -13.00
C ILE A 210 -4.68 19.54 -11.76
N SER A 211 -4.23 20.25 -10.70
CA SER A 211 -3.83 19.64 -9.42
C SER A 211 -5.00 18.91 -8.73
N GLY A 212 -6.22 19.48 -8.82
CA GLY A 212 -7.41 18.83 -8.29
C GLY A 212 -7.72 17.51 -8.98
N PHE A 213 -7.69 17.47 -10.30
CA PHE A 213 -7.90 16.25 -11.07
C PHE A 213 -6.75 15.24 -10.89
N ALA A 214 -5.50 15.71 -10.78
CA ALA A 214 -4.33 14.84 -10.56
C ALA A 214 -4.36 14.12 -9.21
N LYS A 215 -5.03 14.65 -8.19
CA LYS A 215 -5.22 14.03 -6.87
C LYS A 215 -6.36 13.01 -6.84
N GLY A 216 -7.22 12.98 -7.86
CA GLY A 216 -8.40 12.13 -7.95
C GLY A 216 -8.08 10.66 -8.31
N THR A 217 -9.11 9.96 -8.78
CA THR A 217 -9.00 8.58 -9.30
C THR A 217 -8.20 8.53 -10.61
N THR A 218 -7.83 7.32 -11.05
CA THR A 218 -7.12 7.10 -12.34
C THR A 218 -7.84 7.78 -13.51
N LYS A 219 -9.18 7.71 -13.55
CA LYS A 219 -9.98 8.39 -14.58
C LYS A 219 -9.82 9.91 -14.53
N CYS A 220 -9.74 10.48 -13.32
CA CYS A 220 -9.51 11.92 -13.11
C CYS A 220 -8.09 12.32 -13.56
N CYS A 221 -7.09 11.48 -13.33
CA CYS A 221 -5.71 11.75 -13.77
C CYS A 221 -5.61 11.88 -15.30
N GLY A 222 -6.34 11.06 -16.07
CA GLY A 222 -6.42 11.21 -17.53
C GLY A 222 -6.96 12.58 -17.95
N LYS A 223 -7.99 13.06 -17.25
CA LYS A 223 -8.55 14.41 -17.49
C LYS A 223 -7.55 15.51 -17.10
N ALA A 224 -6.76 15.34 -16.04
CA ALA A 224 -5.70 16.28 -15.67
C ALA A 224 -4.67 16.46 -16.79
N LEU A 225 -4.25 15.38 -17.44
CA LEU A 225 -3.31 15.44 -18.57
C LEU A 225 -3.93 16.11 -19.81
N GLU A 226 -5.19 15.82 -20.11
CA GLU A 226 -5.92 16.50 -21.20
C GLU A 226 -5.98 18.02 -20.95
N LEU A 227 -6.29 18.42 -19.72
CA LEU A 227 -6.35 19.83 -19.34
C LEU A 227 -4.96 20.48 -19.38
N PHE A 228 -3.90 19.75 -19.02
CA PHE A 228 -2.54 20.25 -19.12
C PHE A 228 -2.14 20.52 -20.58
N VAL A 229 -2.52 19.65 -21.52
CA VAL A 229 -2.30 19.88 -22.97
C VAL A 229 -3.07 21.11 -23.45
N ARG A 230 -4.32 21.27 -23.02
CA ARG A 230 -5.12 22.48 -23.34
C ARG A 230 -4.47 23.74 -22.77
N PHE A 231 -3.93 23.67 -21.55
CA PHE A 231 -3.21 24.78 -20.93
C PHE A 231 -1.96 25.19 -21.73
N LEU A 232 -1.18 24.22 -22.25
CA LEU A 232 -0.03 24.50 -23.11
C LEU A 232 -0.43 25.19 -24.42
N GLY A 233 -1.67 25.04 -24.87
CA GLY A 233 -2.24 25.67 -26.06
C GLY A 233 -2.97 27.00 -25.81
N ASP A 234 -3.09 27.45 -24.56
CA ASP A 234 -3.76 28.71 -24.22
C ASP A 234 -2.77 29.87 -24.42
N ASP A 235 -2.99 30.68 -25.46
CA ASP A 235 -2.07 31.73 -25.87
C ASP A 235 -1.92 32.79 -24.79
N GLY A 236 -0.67 33.10 -24.42
CA GLY A 236 -0.30 34.16 -23.47
C GLY A 236 -0.16 33.71 -22.03
N VAL A 237 -0.33 32.42 -21.73
CA VAL A 237 -0.18 31.88 -20.37
C VAL A 237 0.85 30.77 -20.36
N MET A 238 1.89 30.89 -19.52
CA MET A 238 2.95 29.88 -19.39
C MET A 238 2.71 29.05 -18.12
N PRO A 239 2.79 27.70 -18.21
CA PRO A 239 2.73 26.84 -17.04
C PRO A 239 3.84 27.16 -16.04
N ASN A 240 3.53 27.10 -14.77
CA ASN A 240 4.48 27.24 -13.68
C ASN A 240 4.94 25.85 -13.17
N GLU A 241 5.90 25.86 -12.25
CA GLU A 241 6.45 24.63 -11.62
C GLU A 241 5.35 23.71 -11.05
N TYR A 242 4.32 24.27 -10.39
CA TYR A 242 3.23 23.50 -9.80
C TYR A 242 2.30 22.85 -10.85
N SER A 243 2.16 23.46 -12.02
CA SER A 243 1.42 22.86 -13.14
C SER A 243 2.12 21.63 -13.69
N TYR A 244 3.44 21.75 -13.87
CA TYR A 244 4.29 20.62 -14.31
C TYR A 244 4.33 19.51 -13.27
N ASP A 245 4.53 19.82 -11.97
CA ASP A 245 4.48 18.84 -10.88
C ASP A 245 3.15 18.06 -10.90
N SER A 246 2.04 18.78 -11.05
CA SER A 246 0.71 18.15 -11.11
C SER A 246 0.54 17.23 -12.31
N ALA A 247 1.06 17.60 -13.48
CA ALA A 247 1.05 16.76 -14.68
C ALA A 247 1.93 15.52 -14.51
N LEU A 248 3.15 15.66 -13.97
CA LEU A 248 4.04 14.53 -13.69
C LEU A 248 3.42 13.55 -12.68
N ARG A 249 2.82 14.04 -11.60
CA ARG A 249 2.11 13.18 -10.63
C ARG A 249 0.92 12.45 -11.23
N ALA A 250 0.21 13.07 -12.19
CA ALA A 250 -0.84 12.39 -12.93
C ALA A 250 -0.27 11.28 -13.83
N CYS A 251 0.90 11.50 -14.46
CA CYS A 251 1.61 10.47 -15.24
C CYS A 251 2.02 9.28 -14.36
N VAL A 252 2.58 9.53 -13.18
CA VAL A 252 2.93 8.49 -12.19
C VAL A 252 1.73 7.60 -11.88
N ARG A 253 0.58 8.21 -11.56
CA ARG A 253 -0.63 7.46 -11.20
C ARG A 253 -1.24 6.66 -12.34
N LEU A 254 -1.02 7.09 -13.58
CA LEU A 254 -1.50 6.41 -14.80
C LEU A 254 -0.51 5.39 -15.35
N GLY A 255 0.75 5.40 -14.91
CA GLY A 255 1.82 4.67 -15.54
C GLY A 255 2.12 5.16 -16.97
N ALA A 256 1.88 6.45 -17.27
CA ALA A 256 1.98 7.04 -18.60
C ALA A 256 3.40 7.60 -18.84
N LEU A 257 4.39 6.73 -18.98
CA LEU A 257 5.81 7.10 -19.13
C LEU A 257 6.05 7.97 -20.36
N ASP A 258 5.50 7.62 -21.53
CA ASP A 258 5.74 8.35 -22.78
C ASP A 258 5.22 9.78 -22.71
N PHE A 259 4.06 9.97 -22.07
CA PHE A 259 3.55 11.32 -21.82
C PHE A 259 4.44 12.07 -20.83
N GLY A 260 4.91 11.42 -19.78
CA GLY A 260 5.85 11.97 -18.81
C GLY A 260 7.16 12.41 -19.45
N ARG A 261 7.72 11.65 -20.39
CA ARG A 261 8.89 12.04 -21.20
C ARG A 261 8.62 13.28 -22.05
N SER A 262 7.42 13.39 -22.60
CA SER A 262 7.00 14.58 -23.37
C SER A 262 6.93 15.82 -22.47
N VAL A 263 6.40 15.68 -21.25
CA VAL A 263 6.38 16.75 -20.23
C VAL A 263 7.81 17.14 -19.83
N HIS A 264 8.71 16.15 -19.61
CA HIS A 264 10.12 16.40 -19.34
C HIS A 264 10.79 17.22 -20.46
N GLY A 265 10.53 16.87 -21.72
CA GLY A 265 11.01 17.68 -22.86
C GLY A 265 10.45 19.12 -22.87
N CYS A 266 9.23 19.34 -22.39
CA CYS A 266 8.67 20.69 -22.23
C CYS A 266 9.38 21.45 -21.08
N LEU A 267 9.66 20.78 -19.96
CA LEU A 267 10.38 21.35 -18.82
C LEU A 267 11.77 21.85 -19.18
N ILE A 268 12.53 21.04 -19.95
CA ILE A 268 13.86 21.45 -20.45
C ILE A 268 13.76 22.75 -21.28
N ARG A 269 12.76 22.85 -22.15
CA ARG A 269 12.55 24.06 -22.97
C ARG A 269 12.10 25.28 -22.16
N SER A 270 11.39 25.05 -21.05
CA SER A 270 10.88 26.12 -20.17
C SER A 270 11.90 26.54 -19.09
N GLY A 271 13.03 25.84 -18.96
CA GLY A 271 14.09 26.17 -17.99
C GLY A 271 13.79 25.78 -16.54
N PHE A 272 12.74 24.97 -16.27
CA PHE A 272 12.38 24.53 -14.91
C PHE A 272 13.04 23.22 -14.49
N GLN A 273 13.96 22.68 -15.28
CA GLN A 273 14.57 21.37 -15.04
C GLN A 273 15.36 21.25 -13.73
N SER A 274 15.87 22.36 -13.21
CA SER A 274 16.67 22.40 -11.96
C SER A 274 15.84 22.71 -10.71
N GLU A 275 14.55 22.98 -10.86
CA GLU A 275 13.68 23.27 -9.72
C GLU A 275 13.49 22.01 -8.85
N GLN A 276 13.72 22.15 -7.55
CA GLN A 276 13.72 21.03 -6.59
C GLN A 276 12.40 20.23 -6.56
N LEU A 277 11.26 20.91 -6.74
CA LEU A 277 9.94 20.27 -6.81
C LEU A 277 9.83 19.38 -8.04
N ILE A 278 10.26 19.89 -9.18
CA ILE A 278 10.19 19.24 -10.49
C ILE A 278 11.12 18.03 -10.55
N THR A 279 12.37 18.18 -10.08
CA THR A 279 13.33 17.07 -10.09
C THR A 279 12.86 15.90 -9.24
N SER A 280 12.27 16.18 -8.08
CA SER A 280 11.67 15.12 -7.25
C SER A 280 10.53 14.40 -7.96
N ALA A 281 9.66 15.13 -8.68
CA ALA A 281 8.57 14.55 -9.44
C ALA A 281 9.02 13.76 -10.69
N LEU A 282 10.10 14.20 -11.35
CA LEU A 282 10.71 13.46 -12.47
C LEU A 282 11.35 12.16 -12.01
N VAL A 283 12.10 12.20 -10.90
CA VAL A 283 12.68 10.98 -10.31
C VAL A 283 11.59 10.00 -9.90
N ASP A 284 10.49 10.49 -9.29
CA ASP A 284 9.33 9.66 -8.93
C ASP A 284 8.67 9.02 -10.16
N LEU A 285 8.51 9.79 -11.24
CA LEU A 285 7.97 9.30 -12.52
C LEU A 285 8.79 8.14 -13.08
N TYR A 286 10.10 8.33 -13.21
CA TYR A 286 10.98 7.34 -13.79
C TYR A 286 11.13 6.10 -12.90
N CYS A 287 11.20 6.28 -11.57
CA CYS A 287 11.22 5.17 -10.62
C CYS A 287 9.93 4.33 -10.64
N SER A 288 8.78 4.97 -10.73
CA SER A 288 7.49 4.27 -10.73
C SER A 288 7.14 3.61 -12.07
N SER A 289 7.87 3.94 -13.14
CA SER A 289 7.66 3.43 -14.49
C SER A 289 8.76 2.47 -14.96
N ASP A 290 9.53 1.88 -14.04
CA ASP A 290 10.64 0.94 -14.29
C ASP A 290 11.78 1.52 -15.17
N ALA A 291 11.88 2.84 -15.30
CA ALA A 291 12.89 3.55 -16.07
C ALA A 291 14.00 4.11 -15.15
N LEU A 292 14.61 3.24 -14.32
CA LEU A 292 15.58 3.66 -13.29
C LEU A 292 16.83 4.33 -13.85
N ASP A 293 17.25 3.95 -15.04
CA ASP A 293 18.45 4.56 -15.66
C ASP A 293 18.18 6.02 -16.04
N ASP A 294 16.97 6.34 -16.51
CA ASP A 294 16.53 7.73 -16.74
C ASP A 294 16.44 8.50 -15.40
N ALA A 295 15.96 7.85 -14.31
CA ALA A 295 15.92 8.45 -12.98
C ALA A 295 17.33 8.80 -12.45
N LEU A 296 18.29 7.90 -12.64
CA LEU A 296 19.69 8.12 -12.27
C LEU A 296 20.33 9.23 -13.09
N LEU A 297 20.04 9.33 -14.38
CA LEU A 297 20.52 10.43 -15.21
C LEU A 297 20.02 11.77 -14.70
N VAL A 298 18.71 11.91 -14.46
CA VAL A 298 18.12 13.13 -13.90
C VAL A 298 18.71 13.47 -12.53
N TYR A 299 18.97 12.47 -11.69
CA TYR A 299 19.54 12.68 -10.37
C TYR A 299 21.00 13.13 -10.43
N ASN A 300 21.80 12.53 -11.31
CA ASN A 300 23.23 12.84 -11.46
C ASN A 300 23.48 14.21 -12.09
N ASP A 301 22.52 14.75 -12.86
CA ASP A 301 22.59 16.11 -13.41
C ASP A 301 22.37 17.22 -12.36
N LEU A 302 21.98 16.84 -11.13
CA LEU A 302 21.75 17.81 -10.04
C LEU A 302 23.06 18.16 -9.34
N GLU A 303 23.38 19.45 -9.26
CA GLU A 303 24.55 19.93 -8.48
C GLU A 303 24.38 19.61 -6.98
N THR A 304 23.20 19.80 -6.43
CA THR A 304 22.87 19.56 -5.02
C THR A 304 21.52 18.86 -4.89
N PRO A 305 21.49 17.52 -4.90
CA PRO A 305 20.25 16.78 -4.71
C PRO A 305 19.60 17.08 -3.37
N SER A 306 18.28 17.30 -3.36
CA SER A 306 17.56 17.46 -2.10
C SER A 306 17.38 16.13 -1.37
N LEU A 307 17.24 16.21 -0.05
CA LEU A 307 16.93 15.05 0.78
C LEU A 307 15.70 14.26 0.27
N ILE A 308 14.67 14.99 -0.17
CA ILE A 308 13.43 14.38 -0.72
C ILE A 308 13.73 13.65 -2.01
N THR A 309 14.46 14.27 -2.96
CA THR A 309 14.82 13.65 -4.25
C THR A 309 15.66 12.39 -4.05
N SER A 310 16.66 12.46 -3.16
CA SER A 310 17.53 11.33 -2.83
C SER A 310 16.72 10.17 -2.20
N ASN A 311 15.86 10.48 -1.25
CA ASN A 311 14.98 9.47 -0.63
C ASN A 311 14.00 8.85 -1.63
N THR A 312 13.48 9.61 -2.58
CA THR A 312 12.61 9.11 -3.66
C THR A 312 13.37 8.14 -4.56
N LEU A 313 14.60 8.51 -4.98
CA LEU A 313 15.44 7.63 -5.79
C LEU A 313 15.80 6.34 -5.04
N ILE A 314 16.22 6.44 -3.77
CA ILE A 314 16.51 5.28 -2.93
C ILE A 314 15.28 4.35 -2.84
N ALA A 315 14.08 4.91 -2.62
CA ALA A 315 12.85 4.14 -2.57
C ALA A 315 12.56 3.42 -3.90
N GLY A 316 12.76 4.10 -5.04
CA GLY A 316 12.63 3.53 -6.38
C GLY A 316 13.62 2.38 -6.62
N LEU A 317 14.90 2.58 -6.30
CA LEU A 317 15.94 1.55 -6.43
C LEU A 317 15.63 0.31 -5.58
N ILE A 318 15.13 0.51 -4.35
CA ILE A 318 14.73 -0.59 -3.46
C ILE A 318 13.54 -1.37 -4.04
N SER A 319 12.55 -0.69 -4.62
CA SER A 319 11.38 -1.37 -5.20
C SER A 319 11.74 -2.33 -6.35
N MET A 320 12.85 -2.03 -7.04
CA MET A 320 13.38 -2.84 -8.14
C MET A 320 14.51 -3.80 -7.73
N GLY A 321 14.80 -3.91 -6.42
CA GLY A 321 15.83 -4.79 -5.89
C GLY A 321 17.27 -4.34 -6.15
N ARG A 322 17.50 -3.07 -6.59
CA ARG A 322 18.84 -2.50 -6.82
C ARG A 322 19.44 -1.93 -5.52
N THR A 323 19.61 -2.77 -4.52
CA THR A 323 20.04 -2.34 -3.17
C THR A 323 21.45 -1.75 -3.13
N GLU A 324 22.40 -2.25 -3.94
CA GLU A 324 23.75 -1.70 -3.95
C GLU A 324 23.80 -0.28 -4.55
N ASP A 325 22.98 -0.01 -5.58
CA ASP A 325 22.86 1.35 -6.10
C ASP A 325 22.20 2.30 -5.08
N ALA A 326 21.18 1.84 -4.38
CA ALA A 326 20.57 2.59 -3.29
C ALA A 326 21.59 2.93 -2.18
N LYS A 327 22.52 2.02 -1.86
CA LYS A 327 23.61 2.23 -0.93
C LYS A 327 24.61 3.30 -1.44
N ILE A 328 24.93 3.31 -2.73
CA ILE A 328 25.79 4.33 -3.34
C ILE A 328 25.14 5.70 -3.17
N VAL A 329 23.88 5.85 -3.58
CA VAL A 329 23.13 7.11 -3.43
C VAL A 329 23.10 7.54 -1.96
N PHE A 330 22.77 6.63 -1.04
CA PHE A 330 22.76 6.91 0.40
C PHE A 330 24.13 7.40 0.90
N SER A 331 25.22 6.78 0.46
CA SER A 331 26.58 7.19 0.89
C SER A 331 27.03 8.54 0.34
N GLN A 332 26.47 8.99 -0.77
CA GLN A 332 26.77 10.27 -1.41
C GLN A 332 25.94 11.43 -0.86
N MET A 333 24.86 11.14 -0.11
CA MET A 333 24.03 12.19 0.48
C MET A 333 24.81 13.00 1.53
N PRO A 334 24.75 14.33 1.49
CA PRO A 334 25.45 15.18 2.48
C PRO A 334 24.83 15.10 3.87
N GLU A 335 23.52 14.88 3.95
CA GLU A 335 22.78 14.76 5.19
C GLU A 335 21.80 13.57 5.10
N HIS A 336 21.58 12.91 6.23
CA HIS A 336 20.66 11.78 6.35
C HIS A 336 19.63 12.06 7.43
N ASP A 337 18.35 11.87 7.11
CA ASP A 337 17.28 11.91 8.08
C ASP A 337 16.82 10.51 8.50
N SER A 338 15.88 10.46 9.45
CA SER A 338 15.29 9.18 9.87
C SER A 338 14.62 8.42 8.71
N GLY A 339 14.12 9.14 7.70
CA GLY A 339 13.53 8.55 6.49
C GLY A 339 14.55 7.79 5.65
N SER A 340 15.72 8.42 5.39
CA SER A 340 16.84 7.82 4.64
C SER A 340 17.32 6.52 5.30
N TYR A 341 17.54 6.56 6.63
CA TYR A 341 17.93 5.36 7.38
C TYR A 341 16.86 4.27 7.32
N ASN A 342 15.57 4.61 7.48
CA ASN A 342 14.49 3.63 7.44
C ASN A 342 14.36 2.97 6.06
N LEU A 343 14.56 3.71 4.98
CA LEU A 343 14.59 3.16 3.62
C LEU A 343 15.72 2.14 3.47
N MET A 344 16.94 2.46 3.91
CA MET A 344 18.07 1.54 3.82
C MET A 344 17.92 0.32 4.75
N ILE A 345 17.34 0.48 5.95
CA ILE A 345 17.00 -0.66 6.82
C ILE A 345 16.00 -1.57 6.11
N LYS A 346 14.98 -1.01 5.43
CA LYS A 346 14.02 -1.78 4.63
C LYS A 346 14.72 -2.52 3.49
N ALA A 347 15.64 -1.88 2.77
CA ALA A 347 16.40 -2.47 1.69
C ALA A 347 17.20 -3.70 2.15
N TYR A 348 18.03 -3.54 3.18
CA TYR A 348 18.80 -4.64 3.73
C TYR A 348 17.95 -5.74 4.35
N ALA A 349 16.78 -5.38 4.90
CA ALA A 349 15.81 -6.35 5.40
C ALA A 349 15.22 -7.23 4.28
N MET A 350 14.98 -6.66 3.09
CA MET A 350 14.51 -7.41 1.92
C MET A 350 15.59 -8.38 1.41
N ASP A 351 16.86 -8.01 1.51
CA ASP A 351 18.01 -8.85 1.12
C ASP A 351 18.43 -9.84 2.22
N GLY A 352 17.75 -9.86 3.36
CA GLY A 352 18.09 -10.74 4.49
C GLY A 352 19.38 -10.35 5.24
N ARG A 353 19.89 -9.14 5.04
CA ARG A 353 21.17 -8.65 5.61
C ARG A 353 20.97 -8.04 7.00
N LEU A 354 20.66 -8.86 7.98
CA LEU A 354 20.32 -8.43 9.35
C LEU A 354 21.41 -7.58 10.02
N GLU A 355 22.68 -7.95 9.86
CA GLU A 355 23.80 -7.24 10.51
C GLU A 355 23.98 -5.81 9.96
N ASP A 356 23.72 -5.63 8.67
CA ASP A 356 23.75 -4.27 8.07
C ASP A 356 22.57 -3.42 8.57
N CYS A 357 21.38 -4.02 8.76
CA CYS A 357 20.25 -3.34 9.41
C CYS A 357 20.63 -2.86 10.82
N ARG A 358 21.29 -3.71 11.63
CA ARG A 358 21.74 -3.36 12.98
C ARG A 358 22.73 -2.20 12.97
N ARG A 359 23.75 -2.28 12.13
CA ARG A 359 24.77 -1.22 12.01
C ARG A 359 24.15 0.13 11.63
N LEU A 360 23.19 0.15 10.70
CA LEU A 360 22.48 1.36 10.33
C LEU A 360 21.63 1.89 11.48
N PHE A 361 20.89 1.02 12.15
CA PHE A 361 20.05 1.40 13.27
C PHE A 361 20.89 1.96 14.45
N GLU A 362 22.07 1.41 14.73
CA GLU A 362 22.99 1.92 15.74
C GLU A 362 23.58 3.29 15.40
N ARG A 363 23.88 3.53 14.11
CA ARG A 363 24.41 4.81 13.59
C ARG A 363 23.37 5.90 13.50
N MET A 364 22.07 5.57 13.64
CA MET A 364 20.99 6.52 13.50
C MET A 364 21.01 7.59 14.60
N PRO A 365 21.15 8.89 14.28
CA PRO A 365 21.30 9.95 15.29
C PRO A 365 20.05 10.16 16.14
N ARG A 366 18.88 10.02 15.52
CA ARG A 366 17.56 10.15 16.19
C ARG A 366 16.65 9.02 15.74
N ARG A 367 16.33 8.14 16.68
CA ARG A 367 15.39 7.04 16.45
C ARG A 367 13.97 7.54 16.71
N ASN A 368 13.09 7.30 15.74
CA ASN A 368 11.65 7.58 15.87
C ASN A 368 10.87 6.25 15.94
N MET A 369 9.56 6.31 16.22
CA MET A 369 8.71 5.12 16.30
C MET A 369 8.74 4.28 15.02
N VAL A 370 8.84 4.92 13.84
CA VAL A 370 8.92 4.20 12.57
C VAL A 370 10.19 3.37 12.48
N SER A 371 11.36 3.93 12.91
CA SER A 371 12.63 3.19 12.89
C SER A 371 12.65 2.04 13.89
N LEU A 372 12.08 2.24 15.09
CA LEU A 372 11.96 1.20 16.12
C LEU A 372 11.05 0.06 15.64
N ASN A 373 9.88 0.38 15.10
CA ASN A 373 8.94 -0.60 14.54
C ASN A 373 9.52 -1.33 13.33
N SER A 374 10.28 -0.64 12.46
CA SER A 374 10.95 -1.26 11.33
C SER A 374 12.02 -2.26 11.79
N MET A 375 12.90 -1.86 12.71
CA MET A 375 13.94 -2.75 13.23
C MET A 375 13.35 -3.94 13.99
N MET A 376 12.31 -3.72 14.80
CA MET A 376 11.59 -4.79 15.49
C MET A 376 11.01 -5.80 14.48
N SER A 377 10.35 -5.32 13.42
CA SER A 377 9.81 -6.18 12.36
C SER A 377 10.91 -7.00 11.65
N VAL A 378 12.09 -6.40 11.42
CA VAL A 378 13.25 -7.09 10.82
C VAL A 378 13.75 -8.19 11.74
N LEU A 379 13.92 -7.92 13.04
CA LEU A 379 14.36 -8.92 14.02
C LEU A 379 13.40 -10.10 14.11
N LEU A 380 12.09 -9.80 14.20
CA LEU A 380 11.05 -10.82 14.32
C LEU A 380 10.98 -11.73 13.09
N ARG A 381 11.10 -11.17 11.87
CA ARG A 381 11.14 -11.95 10.62
C ARG A 381 12.36 -12.87 10.51
N ASN A 382 13.48 -12.49 11.14
CA ASN A 382 14.70 -13.27 11.17
C ASN A 382 14.79 -14.25 12.37
N GLY A 383 13.70 -14.50 13.06
CA GLY A 383 13.65 -15.43 14.19
C GLY A 383 14.31 -14.92 15.48
N ARG A 384 14.63 -13.62 15.55
CA ARG A 384 15.26 -12.99 16.73
C ARG A 384 14.23 -12.44 17.70
N LEU A 385 13.33 -13.30 18.15
CA LEU A 385 12.18 -12.92 18.97
C LEU A 385 12.58 -12.22 20.27
N GLU A 386 13.60 -12.71 20.99
CA GLU A 386 14.06 -12.11 22.24
C GLU A 386 14.57 -10.67 22.09
N GLU A 387 15.25 -10.40 20.98
CA GLU A 387 15.74 -9.05 20.68
C GLU A 387 14.60 -8.11 20.29
N GLY A 388 13.63 -8.63 19.53
CA GLY A 388 12.39 -7.90 19.21
C GLY A 388 11.61 -7.54 20.48
N LEU A 389 11.50 -8.47 21.45
CA LEU A 389 10.89 -8.24 22.76
C LEU A 389 11.61 -7.15 23.56
N LYS A 390 12.95 -7.16 23.59
CA LYS A 390 13.73 -6.11 24.26
C LYS A 390 13.43 -4.72 23.68
N LEU A 391 13.34 -4.58 22.35
CA LEU A 391 12.95 -3.32 21.72
C LEU A 391 11.51 -2.95 22.08
N PHE A 392 10.60 -3.91 22.07
CA PHE A 392 9.21 -3.69 22.48
C PHE A 392 9.11 -3.20 23.94
N GLU A 393 9.89 -3.73 24.85
CA GLU A 393 9.94 -3.31 26.24
C GLU A 393 10.56 -1.91 26.42
N GLN A 394 11.56 -1.56 25.63
CA GLN A 394 12.18 -0.23 25.64
C GLN A 394 11.20 0.88 25.26
N ILE A 395 10.21 0.58 24.39
CA ILE A 395 9.21 1.56 23.90
C ILE A 395 8.00 1.67 24.86
N LYS A 396 8.10 1.21 26.09
CA LYS A 396 6.99 0.93 27.00
C LYS A 396 5.87 1.99 27.04
N ASP A 397 6.21 3.28 27.02
CA ASP A 397 5.25 4.38 27.21
C ASP A 397 4.75 5.01 25.89
N GLU A 398 5.38 4.69 24.76
CA GLU A 398 5.08 5.28 23.43
C GLU A 398 4.50 4.29 22.43
N ARG A 399 4.10 3.07 22.86
CA ARG A 399 3.60 2.01 21.99
C ARG A 399 2.33 2.44 21.27
N ASP A 400 2.39 2.51 19.97
CA ASP A 400 1.23 2.71 19.10
C ASP A 400 0.62 1.37 18.63
N THR A 401 -0.52 1.43 17.97
CA THR A 401 -1.18 0.23 17.39
C THR A 401 -0.26 -0.54 16.43
N ILE A 402 0.66 0.15 15.74
CA ILE A 402 1.59 -0.47 14.79
C ILE A 402 2.63 -1.31 15.55
N THR A 403 3.14 -0.81 16.68
CA THR A 403 4.08 -1.53 17.56
C THR A 403 3.46 -2.85 18.06
N TRP A 404 2.22 -2.79 18.56
CA TRP A 404 1.49 -3.97 19.03
C TRP A 404 1.25 -4.98 17.91
N ASN A 405 0.81 -4.51 16.73
CA ASN A 405 0.58 -5.38 15.57
C ASN A 405 1.87 -6.02 15.06
N SER A 406 2.98 -5.31 15.11
CA SER A 406 4.29 -5.86 14.73
C SER A 406 4.69 -7.00 15.65
N MET A 407 4.47 -6.87 16.97
CA MET A 407 4.73 -7.96 17.92
C MET A 407 3.77 -9.14 17.75
N ILE A 408 2.46 -8.90 17.58
CA ILE A 408 1.48 -9.95 17.30
C ILE A 408 1.89 -10.73 16.04
N SER A 409 2.20 -10.04 14.95
CA SER A 409 2.66 -10.68 13.71
C SER A 409 3.99 -11.42 13.91
N GLY A 410 4.89 -10.85 14.71
CA GLY A 410 6.17 -11.46 15.04
C GLY A 410 6.03 -12.78 15.79
N TYR A 411 5.16 -12.85 16.78
CA TYR A 411 4.86 -14.09 17.49
C TYR A 411 4.31 -15.17 16.55
N ILE A 412 3.39 -14.78 15.64
CA ILE A 412 2.82 -15.71 14.66
C ILE A 412 3.88 -16.24 13.70
N GLN A 413 4.78 -15.37 13.21
CA GLN A 413 5.86 -15.77 12.30
C GLN A 413 6.94 -16.65 12.95
N ASN A 414 7.03 -16.60 14.29
CA ASN A 414 7.97 -17.43 15.07
C ASN A 414 7.27 -18.64 15.72
N ASP A 415 6.17 -19.13 15.14
CA ASP A 415 5.42 -20.29 15.60
C ASP A 415 4.94 -20.23 17.05
N GLN A 416 4.65 -19.01 17.55
CA GLN A 416 4.12 -18.75 18.88
C GLN A 416 2.77 -18.03 18.86
N PRO A 417 1.77 -18.52 18.12
CA PRO A 417 0.48 -17.83 17.96
C PRO A 417 -0.30 -17.71 19.28
N SER A 418 -0.09 -18.58 20.26
CA SER A 418 -0.70 -18.47 21.61
C SER A 418 -0.24 -17.22 22.34
N GLU A 419 1.02 -16.82 22.23
CA GLU A 419 1.53 -15.58 22.83
C GLU A 419 0.97 -14.34 22.11
N ALA A 420 0.73 -14.42 20.80
CA ALA A 420 0.05 -13.37 20.06
C ALA A 420 -1.37 -13.11 20.61
N LEU A 421 -2.12 -14.15 20.93
CA LEU A 421 -3.46 -14.04 21.53
C LEU A 421 -3.42 -13.48 22.96
N LYS A 422 -2.44 -13.88 23.78
CA LYS A 422 -2.23 -13.28 25.10
C LYS A 422 -1.92 -11.78 25.01
N LEU A 423 -1.09 -11.40 24.04
CA LEU A 423 -0.75 -10.01 23.79
C LEU A 423 -1.98 -9.18 23.39
N PHE A 424 -2.87 -9.75 22.61
CA PHE A 424 -4.16 -9.13 22.26
C PHE A 424 -5.03 -8.86 23.51
N VAL A 425 -5.11 -9.82 24.44
CA VAL A 425 -5.85 -9.62 25.69
C VAL A 425 -5.28 -8.46 26.49
N VAL A 426 -3.94 -8.30 26.53
CA VAL A 426 -3.29 -7.15 27.17
C VAL A 426 -3.64 -5.85 26.45
N MET A 427 -3.61 -5.83 25.11
CA MET A 427 -3.99 -4.70 24.28
C MET A 427 -5.44 -4.24 24.54
N CYS A 428 -6.37 -5.21 24.70
CA CYS A 428 -7.76 -4.94 25.08
C CYS A 428 -7.87 -4.30 26.47
N ARG A 429 -7.12 -4.82 27.45
CA ARG A 429 -7.12 -4.26 28.84
C ARG A 429 -6.59 -2.83 28.90
N LEU A 430 -5.63 -2.51 28.05
CA LEU A 430 -5.05 -1.17 27.95
C LEU A 430 -5.89 -0.21 27.09
N SER A 431 -7.02 -0.67 26.56
CA SER A 431 -7.93 0.10 25.68
C SER A 431 -7.22 0.71 24.47
N ILE A 432 -6.21 0.01 23.93
CA ILE A 432 -5.50 0.42 22.71
C ILE A 432 -6.38 0.13 21.50
N GLY A 433 -6.48 1.09 20.59
CA GLY A 433 -7.30 0.97 19.38
C GLY A 433 -6.85 -0.18 18.48
N TRP A 434 -7.80 -0.83 17.83
CA TRP A 434 -7.55 -1.94 16.90
C TRP A 434 -7.56 -1.45 15.45
N SER A 435 -6.86 -2.16 14.59
CA SER A 435 -6.86 -1.95 13.14
C SER A 435 -7.32 -3.21 12.41
N SER A 436 -7.61 -3.08 11.13
CA SER A 436 -7.91 -4.25 10.29
C SER A 436 -6.78 -5.28 10.29
N SER A 437 -5.52 -4.83 10.35
CA SER A 437 -4.36 -5.72 10.43
C SER A 437 -4.26 -6.46 11.76
N THR A 438 -4.70 -5.86 12.88
CA THR A 438 -4.79 -6.54 14.18
C THR A 438 -5.71 -7.77 14.08
N PHE A 439 -6.93 -7.56 13.57
CA PHE A 439 -7.91 -8.65 13.43
C PHE A 439 -7.44 -9.72 12.44
N SER A 440 -6.89 -9.33 11.28
CA SER A 440 -6.39 -10.31 10.29
C SER A 440 -5.27 -11.17 10.86
N ALA A 441 -4.33 -10.59 11.62
CA ALA A 441 -3.25 -11.33 12.25
C ALA A 441 -3.76 -12.32 13.31
N LEU A 442 -4.68 -11.88 14.18
CA LEU A 442 -5.26 -12.74 15.22
C LEU A 442 -6.10 -13.88 14.66
N LEU A 443 -6.92 -13.62 13.62
CA LEU A 443 -7.68 -14.64 12.93
C LEU A 443 -6.76 -15.67 12.27
N HIS A 444 -5.64 -15.20 11.69
CA HIS A 444 -4.61 -16.11 11.16
C HIS A 444 -3.95 -16.94 12.26
N ALA A 445 -3.68 -16.36 13.44
CA ALA A 445 -3.18 -17.10 14.59
C ALA A 445 -4.15 -18.20 15.03
N CYS A 446 -5.44 -17.87 15.19
CA CYS A 446 -6.49 -18.85 15.52
C CYS A 446 -6.60 -19.96 14.46
N ALA A 447 -6.51 -19.57 13.18
CA ALA A 447 -6.53 -20.52 12.06
C ALA A 447 -5.33 -21.49 12.08
N THR A 448 -4.15 -21.02 12.48
CA THR A 448 -2.93 -21.83 12.53
C THR A 448 -2.96 -22.83 13.67
N ILE A 449 -3.48 -22.44 14.84
CA ILE A 449 -3.61 -23.34 16.01
C ILE A 449 -4.84 -24.25 15.85
N GLY A 450 -5.85 -23.83 15.08
CA GLY A 450 -7.14 -24.51 14.99
C GLY A 450 -8.05 -24.25 16.21
N THR A 451 -7.90 -23.12 16.91
CA THR A 451 -8.66 -22.77 18.11
C THR A 451 -9.95 -22.02 17.74
N LEU A 452 -11.05 -22.74 17.66
CA LEU A 452 -12.36 -22.22 17.25
C LEU A 452 -12.91 -21.19 18.25
N GLU A 453 -12.87 -21.49 19.55
CA GLU A 453 -13.46 -20.63 20.58
C GLU A 453 -12.74 -19.27 20.66
N GLN A 454 -11.43 -19.27 20.58
CA GLN A 454 -10.65 -18.03 20.51
C GLN A 454 -10.96 -17.25 19.22
N GLY A 455 -11.12 -17.95 18.10
CA GLY A 455 -11.55 -17.36 16.83
C GLY A 455 -12.92 -16.69 16.94
N LYS A 456 -13.89 -17.34 17.61
CA LYS A 456 -15.20 -16.75 17.90
C LYS A 456 -15.13 -15.54 18.82
N MET A 457 -14.24 -15.54 19.82
CA MET A 457 -14.01 -14.36 20.66
C MET A 457 -13.47 -13.18 19.86
N VAL A 458 -12.49 -13.40 18.97
CA VAL A 458 -11.98 -12.36 18.07
C VAL A 458 -13.09 -11.86 17.14
N HIS A 459 -13.93 -12.76 16.60
CA HIS A 459 -15.09 -12.40 15.78
C HIS A 459 -16.10 -11.55 16.55
N ALA A 460 -16.40 -11.90 17.81
CA ALA A 460 -17.30 -11.10 18.67
C ALA A 460 -16.77 -9.68 18.95
N HIS A 461 -15.44 -9.51 19.03
CA HIS A 461 -14.83 -8.18 19.12
C HIS A 461 -14.89 -7.43 17.78
N LEU A 462 -14.70 -8.14 16.67
CA LEU A 462 -14.80 -7.59 15.32
C LEU A 462 -16.19 -7.00 15.05
N CYS A 463 -17.27 -7.71 15.43
CA CYS A 463 -18.66 -7.24 15.28
C CYS A 463 -18.96 -5.94 16.04
N LYS A 464 -18.15 -5.55 17.02
CA LYS A 464 -18.27 -4.27 17.75
C LYS A 464 -17.55 -3.12 17.04
N THR A 465 -16.90 -3.40 15.92
CA THR A 465 -16.13 -2.43 15.14
C THR A 465 -16.74 -2.26 13.75
N SER A 466 -16.28 -1.27 13.00
CA SER A 466 -16.69 -1.08 11.59
C SER A 466 -15.87 -1.91 10.59
N PHE A 467 -15.03 -2.85 11.07
CA PHE A 467 -14.16 -3.64 10.19
C PHE A 467 -14.79 -4.95 9.68
N ASP A 468 -15.99 -5.28 10.09
CA ASP A 468 -16.74 -6.49 9.68
C ASP A 468 -16.94 -6.58 8.17
N SER A 469 -17.19 -5.45 7.51
CA SER A 469 -17.36 -5.37 6.06
C SER A 469 -16.04 -5.23 5.28
N ASN A 470 -14.89 -5.14 5.96
CA ASN A 470 -13.58 -5.03 5.33
C ASN A 470 -13.20 -6.34 4.63
N SER A 471 -12.90 -6.27 3.33
CA SER A 471 -12.56 -7.44 2.50
C SER A 471 -11.40 -8.28 3.05
N HIS A 472 -10.34 -7.65 3.59
CA HIS A 472 -9.20 -8.37 4.15
C HIS A 472 -9.55 -9.12 5.45
N VAL A 473 -10.28 -8.45 6.34
CA VAL A 473 -10.68 -9.04 7.62
C VAL A 473 -11.71 -10.14 7.40
N GLY A 474 -12.71 -9.90 6.54
CA GLY A 474 -13.72 -10.90 6.19
C GLY A 474 -13.11 -12.14 5.54
N THR A 475 -12.08 -11.97 4.69
CA THR A 475 -11.34 -13.09 4.11
C THR A 475 -10.58 -13.89 5.17
N ALA A 476 -9.90 -13.23 6.11
CA ALA A 476 -9.21 -13.90 7.21
C ALA A 476 -10.17 -14.61 8.16
N LEU A 477 -11.36 -14.03 8.39
CA LEU A 477 -12.41 -14.63 9.22
C LEU A 477 -12.96 -15.91 8.57
N ALA A 478 -13.26 -15.88 7.27
CA ALA A 478 -13.70 -17.05 6.53
C ALA A 478 -12.64 -18.16 6.52
N ASP A 479 -11.34 -17.79 6.30
CA ASP A 479 -10.22 -18.74 6.33
C ASP A 479 -10.08 -19.39 7.72
N MET A 480 -10.21 -18.62 8.80
CA MET A 480 -10.18 -19.13 10.17
C MET A 480 -11.27 -20.19 10.38
N TYR A 481 -12.51 -19.88 9.99
CA TYR A 481 -13.61 -20.86 10.13
C TYR A 481 -13.41 -22.09 9.27
N PHE A 482 -12.91 -21.96 8.03
CA PHE A 482 -12.59 -23.13 7.19
C PHE A 482 -11.50 -24.01 7.80
N LYS A 483 -10.45 -23.43 8.34
CA LYS A 483 -9.36 -24.17 9.00
C LYS A 483 -9.79 -24.82 10.31
N CYS A 484 -10.78 -24.25 10.99
CA CYS A 484 -11.42 -24.85 12.16
C CYS A 484 -12.53 -25.86 11.78
N GLY A 485 -12.79 -26.13 10.49
CA GLY A 485 -13.80 -27.08 10.04
C GLY A 485 -15.25 -26.59 10.07
N CYS A 486 -15.50 -25.30 10.37
CA CYS A 486 -16.82 -24.71 10.49
C CYS A 486 -17.26 -24.06 9.15
N VAL A 487 -17.63 -24.90 8.19
CA VAL A 487 -17.98 -24.47 6.82
C VAL A 487 -19.17 -23.51 6.78
N SER A 488 -20.21 -23.72 7.59
CA SER A 488 -21.39 -22.86 7.65
C SER A 488 -21.08 -21.45 8.09
N ASP A 489 -20.23 -21.31 9.13
CA ASP A 489 -19.83 -20.00 9.65
C ASP A 489 -18.87 -19.29 8.68
N ALA A 490 -18.01 -20.05 7.99
CA ALA A 490 -17.14 -19.53 6.95
C ALA A 490 -17.92 -18.93 5.76
N LEU A 491 -18.97 -19.64 5.29
CA LEU A 491 -19.86 -19.17 4.23
C LEU A 491 -20.63 -17.90 4.66
N SER A 492 -21.10 -17.88 5.91
CA SER A 492 -21.76 -16.71 6.50
C SER A 492 -20.81 -15.52 6.56
N ALA A 493 -19.58 -15.72 7.05
CA ALA A 493 -18.55 -14.67 7.12
C ALA A 493 -18.21 -14.10 5.74
N PHE A 494 -18.11 -14.96 4.73
CA PHE A 494 -17.89 -14.51 3.34
C PHE A 494 -19.07 -13.68 2.83
N GLY A 495 -20.30 -14.04 3.20
CA GLY A 495 -21.53 -13.33 2.81
C GLY A 495 -21.58 -11.85 3.27
N TYR A 496 -20.88 -11.50 4.35
CA TYR A 496 -20.78 -10.10 4.84
C TYR A 496 -19.78 -9.24 4.07
N ILE A 497 -18.92 -9.82 3.22
CA ILE A 497 -17.95 -9.05 2.44
C ILE A 497 -18.69 -8.28 1.33
N THR A 498 -18.70 -6.96 1.40
CA THR A 498 -19.44 -6.11 0.44
C THR A 498 -18.88 -6.16 -0.98
N SER A 499 -17.55 -6.27 -1.11
CA SER A 499 -16.85 -6.31 -2.40
C SER A 499 -15.73 -7.36 -2.36
N PRO A 500 -16.07 -8.66 -2.57
CA PRO A 500 -15.07 -9.73 -2.56
C PRO A 500 -14.08 -9.57 -3.71
N ASN A 501 -12.79 -9.55 -3.40
CA ASN A 501 -11.70 -9.51 -4.37
C ASN A 501 -11.22 -10.94 -4.74
N VAL A 502 -10.22 -11.04 -5.62
CA VAL A 502 -9.65 -12.34 -6.04
C VAL A 502 -9.22 -13.17 -4.83
N ALA A 503 -8.58 -12.56 -3.82
CA ALA A 503 -8.12 -13.29 -2.64
C ALA A 503 -9.29 -13.85 -1.83
N SER A 504 -10.39 -13.10 -1.67
CA SER A 504 -11.58 -13.55 -0.95
C SER A 504 -12.25 -14.76 -1.64
N TRP A 505 -12.43 -14.69 -2.96
CA TRP A 505 -12.98 -15.80 -3.73
C TRP A 505 -12.07 -17.02 -3.71
N THR A 506 -10.75 -16.81 -3.83
CA THR A 506 -9.76 -17.90 -3.78
C THR A 506 -9.75 -18.60 -2.41
N SER A 507 -9.81 -17.83 -1.31
CA SER A 507 -9.91 -18.40 0.05
C SER A 507 -11.18 -19.22 0.22
N LEU A 508 -12.33 -18.74 -0.27
CA LEU A 508 -13.60 -19.45 -0.24
C LEU A 508 -13.52 -20.79 -1.00
N ILE A 509 -13.02 -20.75 -2.24
CA ILE A 509 -12.93 -21.94 -3.10
C ILE A 509 -11.97 -22.97 -2.49
N ASN A 510 -10.82 -22.54 -2.00
CA ASN A 510 -9.82 -23.41 -1.36
C ASN A 510 -10.34 -23.98 -0.04
N GLY A 511 -11.01 -23.17 0.78
CA GLY A 511 -11.60 -23.62 2.03
C GLY A 511 -12.65 -24.71 1.81
N LEU A 512 -13.53 -24.53 0.85
CA LEU A 512 -14.53 -25.55 0.46
C LEU A 512 -13.86 -26.82 -0.08
N ALA A 513 -12.85 -26.68 -0.93
CA ALA A 513 -12.11 -27.80 -1.49
C ALA A 513 -11.40 -28.63 -0.41
N GLN A 514 -10.80 -27.97 0.59
CA GLN A 514 -10.11 -28.62 1.69
C GLN A 514 -11.05 -29.33 2.65
N ASN A 515 -12.26 -28.80 2.84
CA ASN A 515 -13.29 -29.38 3.70
C ASN A 515 -14.18 -30.41 2.97
N GLY A 516 -13.83 -30.82 1.74
CA GLY A 516 -14.58 -31.88 1.02
C GLY A 516 -15.81 -31.39 0.27
N HIS A 517 -16.12 -30.10 0.27
CA HIS A 517 -17.26 -29.50 -0.43
C HIS A 517 -16.93 -29.13 -1.88
N TRP A 518 -16.41 -30.09 -2.65
CA TRP A 518 -15.90 -29.88 -4.00
C TRP A 518 -16.94 -29.35 -5.00
N LEU A 519 -18.20 -29.81 -4.89
CA LEU A 519 -19.26 -29.32 -5.76
C LEU A 519 -19.57 -27.86 -5.53
N GLU A 520 -19.61 -27.47 -4.27
CA GLU A 520 -19.84 -26.08 -3.88
C GLU A 520 -18.66 -25.17 -4.29
N ALA A 521 -17.42 -25.65 -4.18
CA ALA A 521 -16.25 -24.94 -4.69
C ALA A 521 -16.39 -24.59 -6.19
N LEU A 522 -16.87 -25.54 -7.02
CA LEU A 522 -17.14 -25.30 -8.44
C LEU A 522 -18.28 -24.29 -8.67
N VAL A 523 -19.35 -24.35 -7.83
CA VAL A 523 -20.44 -23.38 -7.90
C VAL A 523 -19.95 -21.97 -7.55
N GLN A 524 -19.11 -21.84 -6.52
CA GLN A 524 -18.53 -20.55 -6.12
C GLN A 524 -17.57 -20.00 -7.17
N PHE A 525 -16.81 -20.85 -7.85
CA PHE A 525 -16.03 -20.46 -9.01
C PHE A 525 -16.90 -19.86 -10.13
N GLY A 526 -18.03 -20.51 -10.45
CA GLY A 526 -18.99 -19.96 -11.41
C GLY A 526 -19.59 -18.61 -10.96
N ARG A 527 -19.75 -18.38 -9.64
CA ARG A 527 -20.16 -17.08 -9.09
C ARG A 527 -19.06 -16.03 -9.23
N MET A 528 -17.81 -16.37 -8.91
CA MET A 528 -16.64 -15.50 -9.10
C MET A 528 -16.58 -14.95 -10.52
N LEU A 529 -16.74 -15.81 -11.53
CA LEU A 529 -16.74 -15.40 -12.94
C LEU A 529 -17.93 -14.48 -13.30
N ARG A 530 -19.10 -14.72 -12.75
CA ARG A 530 -20.28 -13.84 -12.93
C ARG A 530 -20.10 -12.46 -12.31
N HIS A 531 -19.30 -12.35 -11.26
CA HIS A 531 -18.89 -11.09 -10.67
C HIS A 531 -17.73 -10.40 -11.41
N HIS A 532 -17.36 -10.91 -12.58
CA HIS A 532 -16.26 -10.39 -13.41
C HIS A 532 -14.91 -10.32 -12.67
N VAL A 533 -14.70 -11.21 -11.69
CA VAL A 533 -13.43 -11.36 -10.99
C VAL A 533 -12.62 -12.44 -11.70
N ASN A 534 -11.45 -12.05 -12.24
CA ASN A 534 -10.56 -12.98 -12.93
C ASN A 534 -9.89 -13.92 -11.90
N PRO A 535 -9.92 -15.24 -12.14
CA PRO A 535 -9.20 -16.20 -11.29
C PRO A 535 -7.69 -16.06 -11.45
N ASN A 536 -6.97 -16.44 -10.41
CA ASN A 536 -5.51 -16.53 -10.40
C ASN A 536 -5.06 -18.02 -10.32
N GLU A 537 -3.76 -18.23 -10.35
CA GLU A 537 -3.12 -19.56 -10.26
C GLU A 537 -3.59 -20.33 -9.01
N ILE A 538 -3.67 -19.67 -7.85
CA ILE A 538 -4.11 -20.30 -6.59
C ILE A 538 -5.58 -20.70 -6.65
N THR A 539 -6.43 -19.97 -7.37
CA THR A 539 -7.84 -20.36 -7.57
C THR A 539 -7.92 -21.68 -8.34
N PHE A 540 -7.14 -21.82 -9.42
CA PHE A 540 -7.08 -23.05 -10.20
C PHE A 540 -6.51 -24.23 -9.41
N LEU A 541 -5.50 -23.97 -8.58
CA LEU A 541 -4.93 -24.98 -7.69
C LEU A 541 -6.02 -25.56 -6.76
N GLY A 542 -6.84 -24.71 -6.13
CA GLY A 542 -7.95 -25.15 -5.30
C GLY A 542 -8.98 -25.99 -6.04
N LEU A 543 -9.32 -25.60 -7.25
CA LEU A 543 -10.27 -26.35 -8.09
C LEU A 543 -9.72 -27.72 -8.53
N LEU A 544 -8.42 -27.80 -8.83
CA LEU A 544 -7.75 -29.05 -9.14
C LEU A 544 -7.69 -29.98 -7.94
N ILE A 545 -7.36 -29.46 -6.75
CA ILE A 545 -7.40 -30.22 -5.49
C ILE A 545 -8.83 -30.75 -5.22
N ALA A 546 -9.84 -29.89 -5.39
CA ALA A 546 -11.25 -30.32 -5.26
C ALA A 546 -11.58 -31.45 -6.23
N SER A 547 -11.17 -31.32 -7.49
CA SER A 547 -11.39 -32.32 -8.52
C SER A 547 -10.65 -33.64 -8.23
N ALA A 548 -9.43 -33.55 -7.69
CA ALA A 548 -8.63 -34.73 -7.31
C ALA A 548 -9.28 -35.52 -6.17
N ARG A 549 -9.72 -34.82 -5.13
CA ARG A 549 -10.41 -35.46 -3.99
C ARG A 549 -11.76 -36.07 -4.37
N ALA A 550 -12.43 -35.47 -5.35
CA ALA A 550 -13.71 -35.97 -5.89
C ALA A 550 -13.57 -37.08 -6.95
N GLY A 551 -12.35 -37.37 -7.42
CA GLY A 551 -12.10 -38.32 -8.52
C GLY A 551 -12.64 -37.86 -9.90
N LEU A 552 -12.88 -36.58 -10.11
CA LEU A 552 -13.53 -36.04 -11.31
C LEU A 552 -12.49 -35.72 -12.43
N VAL A 553 -11.88 -36.77 -13.01
CA VAL A 553 -10.80 -36.63 -14.02
C VAL A 553 -11.21 -35.72 -15.15
N ASN A 554 -12.32 -35.94 -15.81
CA ASN A 554 -12.73 -35.16 -16.98
C ASN A 554 -12.93 -33.67 -16.67
N LYS A 555 -13.46 -33.35 -15.47
CA LYS A 555 -13.64 -31.96 -15.03
C LYS A 555 -12.30 -31.32 -14.67
N GLY A 556 -11.46 -32.04 -13.92
CA GLY A 556 -10.14 -31.56 -13.55
C GLY A 556 -9.27 -31.25 -14.77
N MET A 557 -9.26 -32.14 -15.78
CA MET A 557 -8.53 -31.89 -17.03
C MET A 557 -9.07 -30.67 -17.78
N LYS A 558 -10.40 -30.48 -17.84
CA LYS A 558 -11.00 -29.28 -18.44
C LYS A 558 -10.60 -28.01 -17.70
N ILE A 559 -10.58 -28.04 -16.36
CA ILE A 559 -10.15 -26.93 -15.54
C ILE A 559 -8.66 -26.61 -15.81
N PHE A 560 -7.82 -27.63 -15.84
CA PHE A 560 -6.39 -27.45 -16.14
C PHE A 560 -6.15 -26.77 -17.49
N HIS A 561 -6.76 -27.27 -18.57
CA HIS A 561 -6.63 -26.67 -19.90
C HIS A 561 -7.26 -25.28 -20.01
N SER A 562 -8.27 -24.96 -19.16
CA SER A 562 -8.89 -23.63 -19.18
C SER A 562 -7.98 -22.52 -18.61
N MET A 563 -6.90 -22.85 -17.91
CA MET A 563 -5.94 -21.84 -17.42
C MET A 563 -5.40 -20.96 -18.53
N GLU A 564 -5.11 -21.53 -19.69
CA GLU A 564 -4.63 -20.79 -20.86
C GLU A 564 -5.61 -19.70 -21.34
N ASN A 565 -6.92 -19.94 -21.21
CA ASN A 565 -7.95 -18.96 -21.59
C ASN A 565 -7.91 -17.69 -20.73
N TYR A 566 -7.31 -17.78 -19.54
CA TYR A 566 -7.11 -16.65 -18.62
C TYR A 566 -5.69 -16.08 -18.68
N GLY A 567 -4.85 -16.58 -19.62
CA GLY A 567 -3.45 -16.15 -19.76
C GLY A 567 -2.55 -16.64 -18.63
N LEU A 568 -2.95 -17.70 -17.92
CA LEU A 568 -2.18 -18.29 -16.81
C LEU A 568 -1.35 -19.47 -17.32
N VAL A 569 -0.08 -19.51 -16.91
CA VAL A 569 0.83 -20.62 -17.21
C VAL A 569 0.80 -21.61 -16.07
N PRO A 570 0.49 -22.92 -16.30
CA PRO A 570 0.49 -23.92 -15.26
C PRO A 570 1.87 -24.08 -14.61
N THR A 571 1.93 -24.04 -13.28
CA THR A 571 3.14 -24.29 -12.49
C THR A 571 3.27 -25.78 -12.15
N VAL A 572 4.42 -26.21 -11.63
CA VAL A 572 4.70 -27.59 -11.19
C VAL A 572 3.61 -28.11 -10.21
N GLU A 573 3.08 -27.21 -9.38
CA GLU A 573 2.01 -27.54 -8.41
C GLU A 573 0.71 -27.94 -9.11
N HIS A 574 0.32 -27.25 -10.19
CA HIS A 574 -0.86 -27.61 -10.99
C HIS A 574 -0.71 -28.98 -11.65
N TYR A 575 0.48 -29.25 -12.21
CA TYR A 575 0.81 -30.58 -12.75
C TYR A 575 0.74 -31.66 -11.69
N THR A 576 1.28 -31.39 -10.48
CA THR A 576 1.20 -32.32 -9.34
C THR A 576 -0.23 -32.65 -8.97
N CYS A 577 -1.15 -31.68 -8.95
CA CYS A 577 -2.57 -31.92 -8.67
C CYS A 577 -3.23 -32.79 -9.75
N VAL A 578 -2.86 -32.62 -11.03
CA VAL A 578 -3.39 -33.46 -12.11
C VAL A 578 -2.83 -34.89 -11.99
N VAL A 579 -1.55 -35.06 -11.64
CA VAL A 579 -0.95 -36.37 -11.40
C VAL A 579 -1.62 -37.07 -10.21
N ASP A 580 -1.90 -36.35 -9.09
CA ASP A 580 -2.66 -36.90 -7.95
C ASP A 580 -4.08 -37.29 -8.36
N LEU A 581 -4.77 -36.47 -9.18
CA LEU A 581 -6.11 -36.75 -9.72
C LEU A 581 -6.12 -38.06 -10.53
N LEU A 582 -5.21 -38.21 -11.48
CA LEU A 582 -5.08 -39.41 -12.30
C LEU A 582 -4.70 -40.62 -11.44
N GLY A 583 -3.82 -40.40 -10.48
CA GLY A 583 -3.35 -41.42 -9.56
C GLY A 583 -4.43 -41.98 -8.65
N ARG A 584 -5.25 -41.15 -8.02
CA ARG A 584 -6.40 -41.55 -7.16
C ARG A 584 -7.45 -42.35 -7.91
N THR A 585 -7.53 -42.18 -9.22
CA THR A 585 -8.45 -42.93 -10.10
C THR A 585 -7.83 -44.15 -10.73
N GLY A 586 -6.60 -44.54 -10.33
CA GLY A 586 -5.91 -45.74 -10.81
C GLY A 586 -5.29 -45.60 -12.21
N ARG A 587 -5.25 -44.39 -12.80
CA ARG A 587 -4.73 -44.14 -14.16
C ARG A 587 -3.23 -43.85 -14.14
N THR A 588 -2.43 -44.74 -13.55
CA THR A 588 -0.98 -44.56 -13.32
C THR A 588 -0.19 -44.35 -14.61
N ARG A 589 -0.55 -45.07 -15.70
CA ARG A 589 0.12 -44.93 -17.01
C ARG A 589 -0.18 -43.60 -17.69
N GLU A 590 -1.39 -43.09 -17.57
CA GLU A 590 -1.76 -41.77 -18.09
C GLU A 590 -1.04 -40.66 -17.29
N ALA A 591 -0.91 -40.82 -15.98
CA ALA A 591 -0.18 -39.92 -15.12
C ALA A 591 1.33 -39.87 -15.48
N GLU A 592 1.96 -41.04 -15.76
CA GLU A 592 3.34 -41.08 -16.23
C GLU A 592 3.53 -40.36 -17.57
N LYS A 593 2.60 -40.59 -18.52
CA LYS A 593 2.62 -39.93 -19.83
C LYS A 593 2.49 -38.42 -19.65
N PHE A 594 1.57 -37.97 -18.81
CA PHE A 594 1.36 -36.55 -18.50
C PHE A 594 2.62 -35.89 -17.91
N ILE A 595 3.35 -36.59 -17.00
CA ILE A 595 4.63 -36.11 -16.46
C ILE A 595 5.69 -35.98 -17.55
N THR A 596 5.75 -36.93 -18.49
CA THR A 596 6.76 -36.90 -19.57
C THR A 596 6.50 -35.80 -20.60
N GLU A 597 5.23 -35.37 -20.75
CA GLU A 597 4.78 -34.30 -21.64
C GLU A 597 4.84 -32.90 -21.01
N MET A 598 5.21 -32.79 -19.70
CA MET A 598 5.35 -31.50 -19.02
C MET A 598 6.41 -30.61 -19.69
N PRO A 599 6.14 -29.33 -19.95
CA PRO A 599 7.11 -28.38 -20.48
C PRO A 599 8.18 -27.97 -19.46
N VAL A 600 7.94 -28.26 -18.17
CA VAL A 600 8.83 -27.97 -17.05
C VAL A 600 9.38 -29.29 -16.50
N PRO A 601 10.66 -29.38 -16.12
CA PRO A 601 11.21 -30.61 -15.56
C PRO A 601 10.49 -31.02 -14.28
N ALA A 602 10.00 -32.27 -14.24
CA ALA A 602 9.30 -32.79 -13.08
C ALA A 602 10.25 -32.95 -11.90
N ASP A 603 9.89 -32.36 -10.77
CA ASP A 603 10.62 -32.44 -9.52
C ASP A 603 10.29 -33.71 -8.72
N GLY A 604 10.91 -33.86 -7.54
CA GLY A 604 10.64 -34.99 -6.66
C GLY A 604 9.23 -35.03 -6.07
N VAL A 605 8.50 -33.91 -6.06
CA VAL A 605 7.13 -33.84 -5.55
C VAL A 605 6.16 -34.47 -6.55
N VAL A 606 6.30 -34.15 -7.84
CA VAL A 606 5.51 -34.74 -8.94
C VAL A 606 5.68 -36.25 -9.00
N TRP A 607 6.95 -36.73 -8.97
CA TRP A 607 7.23 -38.17 -8.96
C TRP A 607 6.75 -38.85 -7.68
N GLY A 608 6.81 -38.12 -6.54
CA GLY A 608 6.27 -38.58 -5.26
C GLY A 608 4.77 -38.78 -5.27
N ALA A 609 4.02 -37.85 -5.93
CA ALA A 609 2.58 -37.98 -6.14
C ALA A 609 2.25 -39.24 -6.98
N LEU A 610 3.00 -39.50 -8.07
CA LEU A 610 2.81 -40.71 -8.87
C LEU A 610 3.14 -41.99 -8.07
N LEU A 611 4.18 -41.97 -7.22
CA LEU A 611 4.50 -43.11 -6.37
C LEU A 611 3.39 -43.38 -5.35
N THR A 612 2.80 -42.34 -4.78
CA THR A 612 1.65 -42.45 -3.89
C THR A 612 0.44 -43.03 -4.64
N ALA A 613 0.24 -42.64 -5.88
CA ALA A 613 -0.77 -43.22 -6.76
C ALA A 613 -0.55 -44.73 -7.00
N CYS A 614 0.69 -45.17 -7.24
CA CYS A 614 1.05 -46.57 -7.37
C CYS A 614 0.73 -47.36 -6.09
N TRP A 615 0.88 -46.73 -4.92
CA TRP A 615 0.51 -47.38 -3.66
C TRP A 615 -1.02 -47.58 -3.53
N TYR A 616 -1.84 -46.62 -3.93
CA TYR A 616 -3.28 -46.78 -3.93
C TYR A 616 -3.77 -47.85 -4.94
N SER A 617 -3.20 -47.84 -6.14
CA SER A 617 -3.60 -48.77 -7.24
C SER A 617 -2.89 -50.12 -7.16
N MET A 618 -1.95 -50.32 -6.21
CA MET A 618 -1.08 -51.52 -6.06
C MET A 618 -0.27 -51.88 -7.32
N ASP A 619 0.07 -50.86 -8.13
CA ASP A 619 0.86 -51.01 -9.33
C ASP A 619 2.37 -51.11 -8.96
N LEU A 620 2.89 -52.34 -8.74
CA LEU A 620 4.27 -52.57 -8.32
C LEU A 620 5.25 -52.18 -9.43
N GLU A 621 4.95 -52.51 -10.68
CA GLU A 621 5.87 -52.27 -11.79
C GLU A 621 6.15 -50.78 -11.98
N MET A 622 5.08 -49.99 -12.01
CA MET A 622 5.21 -48.56 -12.06
C MET A 622 5.84 -47.97 -10.79
N GLY A 623 5.47 -48.48 -9.62
CA GLY A 623 6.05 -48.06 -8.34
C GLY A 623 7.56 -48.23 -8.27
N GLU A 624 8.09 -49.38 -8.70
CA GLU A 624 9.54 -49.66 -8.76
C GLU A 624 10.26 -48.73 -9.76
N LYS A 625 9.64 -48.47 -10.89
CA LYS A 625 10.18 -47.59 -11.92
C LYS A 625 10.29 -46.13 -11.39
N VAL A 626 9.25 -45.65 -10.78
CA VAL A 626 9.17 -44.26 -10.20
C VAL A 626 10.12 -44.14 -9.01
N ALA A 627 10.15 -45.14 -8.11
CA ALA A 627 11.05 -45.16 -6.95
C ALA A 627 12.52 -45.11 -7.38
N ARG A 628 12.94 -45.89 -8.37
CA ARG A 628 14.30 -45.83 -8.93
C ARG A 628 14.67 -44.41 -9.36
N ARG A 629 13.74 -43.72 -10.04
CA ARG A 629 13.95 -42.34 -10.51
C ARG A 629 14.10 -41.36 -9.34
N LEU A 630 13.23 -41.46 -8.31
CA LEU A 630 13.31 -40.65 -7.11
C LEU A 630 14.61 -40.88 -6.32
N PHE A 631 15.08 -42.12 -6.27
CA PHE A 631 16.37 -42.44 -5.61
C PHE A 631 17.59 -41.87 -6.33
N CYS A 632 17.51 -41.76 -7.67
CA CYS A 632 18.54 -41.08 -8.49
C CYS A 632 18.54 -39.57 -8.29
N MET A 633 17.39 -38.95 -7.94
CA MET A 633 17.25 -37.50 -7.72
C MET A 633 17.81 -37.04 -6.36
N GLY A 634 18.16 -37.97 -5.46
CA GLY A 634 18.86 -37.67 -4.20
C GLY A 634 18.18 -38.17 -2.92
N THR A 635 18.91 -38.09 -1.81
CA THR A 635 18.52 -38.67 -0.51
C THR A 635 17.39 -37.96 0.23
N LYS A 636 16.87 -36.85 -0.26
CA LYS A 636 15.83 -36.04 0.42
C LYS A 636 14.41 -36.67 0.39
N HIS A 637 14.19 -37.68 -0.46
CA HIS A 637 12.86 -38.28 -0.65
C HIS A 637 12.59 -39.48 0.21
N ARG A 638 12.65 -39.33 1.55
CA ARG A 638 12.37 -40.43 2.52
C ARG A 638 10.98 -41.03 2.33
N SER A 639 9.99 -40.22 1.95
CA SER A 639 8.62 -40.68 1.65
C SER A 639 8.56 -41.77 0.59
N ALA A 640 9.48 -41.75 -0.38
CA ALA A 640 9.55 -42.76 -1.42
C ALA A 640 9.95 -44.16 -0.85
N TYR A 641 10.89 -44.21 0.10
CA TYR A 641 11.24 -45.46 0.77
C TYR A 641 10.07 -46.01 1.61
N VAL A 642 9.33 -45.13 2.30
CA VAL A 642 8.16 -45.53 3.08
C VAL A 642 7.06 -46.06 2.15
N ALA A 643 6.75 -45.36 1.06
CA ALA A 643 5.73 -45.78 0.09
C ALA A 643 6.08 -47.14 -0.52
N MET A 644 7.33 -47.36 -0.96
CA MET A 644 7.77 -48.65 -1.48
C MET A 644 7.73 -49.76 -0.43
N SER A 645 8.16 -49.49 0.83
CA SER A 645 8.03 -50.44 1.93
C SER A 645 6.58 -50.87 2.14
N ASN A 646 5.63 -49.94 2.02
CA ASN A 646 4.21 -50.23 2.18
C ASN A 646 3.65 -51.02 1.00
N ILE A 647 4.07 -50.76 -0.25
CA ILE A 647 3.68 -51.50 -1.45
C ILE A 647 4.17 -52.95 -1.30
N TYR A 648 5.46 -53.16 -0.97
CA TYR A 648 6.04 -54.51 -0.79
C TYR A 648 5.39 -55.28 0.37
N ALA A 649 5.10 -54.61 1.49
CA ALA A 649 4.43 -55.21 2.64
C ALA A 649 3.06 -55.74 2.28
N LYS A 650 2.23 -54.93 1.57
CA LYS A 650 0.87 -55.28 1.17
C LYS A 650 0.85 -56.44 0.15
N LEU A 651 1.93 -56.57 -0.64
CA LEU A 651 2.11 -57.67 -1.59
C LEU A 651 2.79 -58.91 -1.00
N GLY A 652 3.09 -58.89 0.31
CA GLY A 652 3.72 -60.02 1.00
C GLY A 652 5.21 -60.19 0.70
N LYS A 653 5.86 -59.23 0.05
CA LYS A 653 7.32 -59.28 -0.31
C LYS A 653 8.20 -58.80 0.85
N TRP A 654 8.23 -59.57 1.94
CA TRP A 654 8.88 -59.15 3.18
C TRP A 654 10.40 -58.93 3.08
N ASP A 655 11.09 -59.67 2.22
CA ASP A 655 12.54 -59.51 2.00
C ASP A 655 12.88 -58.14 1.43
N ASP A 656 12.03 -57.65 0.51
CA ASP A 656 12.21 -56.33 -0.09
C ASP A 656 11.81 -55.21 0.88
N VAL A 657 10.84 -55.45 1.76
CA VAL A 657 10.52 -54.55 2.88
C VAL A 657 11.73 -54.33 3.76
N VAL A 658 12.43 -55.43 4.15
CA VAL A 658 13.63 -55.35 5.00
C VAL A 658 14.75 -54.54 4.31
N LYS A 659 15.00 -54.79 3.02
CA LYS A 659 16.02 -54.06 2.23
C LYS A 659 15.73 -52.57 2.21
N VAL A 660 14.49 -52.18 1.88
CA VAL A 660 14.08 -50.78 1.78
C VAL A 660 14.14 -50.07 3.13
N ARG A 661 13.67 -50.73 4.22
CA ARG A 661 13.72 -50.17 5.57
C ARG A 661 15.14 -50.07 6.13
N THR A 662 16.03 -50.99 5.84
CA THR A 662 17.44 -50.90 6.20
C THR A 662 18.10 -49.68 5.55
N ARG A 663 17.81 -49.46 4.27
CA ARG A 663 18.30 -48.29 3.55
C ARG A 663 17.71 -46.99 4.10
N LEU A 664 16.41 -46.96 4.49
CA LEU A 664 15.76 -45.81 5.12
C LEU A 664 16.41 -45.48 6.48
N LYS A 665 16.78 -46.47 7.28
CA LYS A 665 17.47 -46.29 8.57
C LYS A 665 18.88 -45.72 8.42
N SER A 666 19.59 -46.00 7.31
CA SER A 666 20.89 -45.42 7.04
C SER A 666 20.86 -43.93 6.68
N LEU A 667 19.66 -43.37 6.35
CA LEU A 667 19.47 -41.96 6.10
C LEU A 667 19.24 -41.22 7.42
N SER A 668 20.28 -40.56 7.93
CA SER A 668 20.39 -39.99 9.29
C SER A 668 19.52 -38.78 9.65
N ALA A 669 18.45 -38.48 8.92
CA ALA A 669 17.58 -37.34 9.21
C ALA A 669 16.51 -37.70 10.25
N LYS A 670 16.32 -36.87 11.30
CA LYS A 670 15.24 -36.99 12.28
C LYS A 670 13.88 -36.88 11.57
N LYS A 671 12.95 -37.79 11.87
CA LYS A 671 11.56 -37.74 11.45
C LYS A 671 10.83 -36.75 12.38
N GLU A 672 10.16 -35.76 11.82
CA GLU A 672 9.17 -35.01 12.59
C GLU A 672 7.98 -35.90 12.92
N PRO A 673 7.62 -36.06 14.19
CA PRO A 673 6.49 -36.92 14.57
C PRO A 673 5.19 -36.26 14.05
N GLY A 674 4.30 -37.07 13.49
CA GLY A 674 2.93 -36.62 13.19
C GLY A 674 2.24 -36.25 14.49
N CYS A 675 1.56 -35.12 14.51
CA CYS A 675 0.76 -34.68 15.64
C CYS A 675 -0.70 -34.46 15.23
N SER A 676 -1.60 -34.66 16.17
CA SER A 676 -3.00 -34.27 16.12
C SER A 676 -3.34 -33.50 17.38
N TRP A 677 -4.34 -32.63 17.31
CA TRP A 677 -4.78 -31.87 18.47
C TRP A 677 -6.28 -31.71 18.50
N ILE A 678 -6.81 -31.53 19.71
CA ILE A 678 -8.20 -31.22 19.97
C ILE A 678 -8.29 -30.15 21.06
N GLU A 679 -9.19 -29.21 20.90
CA GLU A 679 -9.49 -28.19 21.90
C GLU A 679 -10.65 -28.65 22.80
N ILE A 680 -10.43 -28.72 24.10
CA ILE A 680 -11.45 -29.07 25.10
C ILE A 680 -11.39 -28.03 26.21
N LYS A 681 -12.47 -27.27 26.44
CA LYS A 681 -12.58 -26.26 27.49
C LYS A 681 -11.41 -25.27 27.48
N ASP A 682 -11.14 -24.67 26.32
CA ASP A 682 -10.06 -23.69 26.08
C ASP A 682 -8.62 -24.24 26.29
N VAL A 683 -8.46 -25.54 26.40
CA VAL A 683 -7.15 -26.22 26.47
C VAL A 683 -6.93 -27.04 25.21
N VAL A 684 -5.81 -26.80 24.53
CA VAL A 684 -5.41 -27.57 23.35
C VAL A 684 -4.62 -28.80 23.83
N HIS A 685 -5.20 -29.97 23.60
CA HIS A 685 -4.53 -31.25 23.85
C HIS A 685 -3.84 -31.72 22.56
N VAL A 686 -2.52 -31.86 22.59
CA VAL A 686 -1.71 -32.28 21.43
C VAL A 686 -1.30 -33.74 21.64
N PHE A 687 -1.47 -34.55 20.61
CA PHE A 687 -1.11 -35.98 20.61
C PHE A 687 -0.06 -36.26 19.56
N PHE A 688 1.00 -36.92 19.94
CA PHE A 688 2.02 -37.42 19.03
C PHE A 688 1.94 -38.95 18.95
N VAL A 689 2.49 -39.50 17.87
CA VAL A 689 2.64 -40.96 17.75
C VAL A 689 3.56 -41.43 18.87
N ASP A 690 3.14 -42.45 19.64
CA ASP A 690 3.83 -42.99 20.81
C ASP A 690 4.03 -42.00 21.99
N ASP A 691 3.23 -40.94 22.06
CA ASP A 691 3.26 -39.98 23.18
C ASP A 691 2.83 -40.67 24.49
N GLN A 692 3.74 -40.65 25.45
CA GLN A 692 3.48 -41.18 26.80
C GLN A 692 3.19 -40.07 27.83
N ASN A 693 3.21 -38.80 27.42
CA ASN A 693 3.21 -37.68 28.35
C ASN A 693 1.81 -37.08 28.63
N HIS A 694 0.77 -37.53 27.90
CA HIS A 694 -0.57 -36.98 28.13
C HIS A 694 -1.14 -37.46 29.48
N PRO A 695 -1.64 -36.56 30.36
CA PRO A 695 -2.09 -36.89 31.72
C PRO A 695 -3.21 -37.96 31.79
N GLU A 696 -4.04 -38.04 30.74
CA GLU A 696 -5.18 -38.97 30.67
C GLU A 696 -5.00 -40.06 29.62
N ARG A 697 -3.76 -40.34 29.21
CA ARG A 697 -3.44 -41.33 28.15
C ARG A 697 -4.12 -42.65 28.35
N ASP A 698 -4.00 -43.23 29.54
CA ASP A 698 -4.55 -44.59 29.82
C ASP A 698 -6.05 -44.64 29.69
N LYS A 699 -6.76 -43.60 30.11
CA LYS A 699 -8.23 -43.51 29.93
C LYS A 699 -8.60 -43.35 28.47
N ILE A 700 -7.85 -42.55 27.71
CA ILE A 700 -8.07 -42.33 26.28
C ILE A 700 -7.83 -43.63 25.50
N CYS A 701 -6.72 -44.35 25.78
CA CYS A 701 -6.45 -45.66 25.15
C CYS A 701 -7.51 -46.66 25.43
N LEU A 702 -7.97 -46.80 26.69
CA LEU A 702 -8.99 -47.72 27.10
C LEU A 702 -10.34 -47.42 26.37
N MET A 703 -10.70 -46.14 26.24
CA MET A 703 -11.91 -45.72 25.54
C MET A 703 -11.82 -45.93 24.02
N LEU A 704 -10.61 -45.74 23.43
CA LEU A 704 -10.36 -46.04 22.03
C LEU A 704 -10.44 -47.56 21.75
N GLU A 705 -9.88 -48.40 22.62
CA GLU A 705 -9.96 -49.87 22.52
C GLU A 705 -11.43 -50.34 22.60
N ASP A 706 -12.20 -49.74 23.48
CA ASP A 706 -13.65 -50.04 23.62
C ASP A 706 -14.43 -49.60 22.36
N LEU A 707 -14.17 -48.40 21.84
CA LEU A 707 -14.74 -47.90 20.59
C LEU A 707 -14.37 -48.80 19.38
N VAL A 708 -13.10 -49.20 19.27
CA VAL A 708 -12.66 -50.12 18.20
C VAL A 708 -13.30 -51.46 18.32
N SER A 709 -13.48 -52.00 19.54
CA SER A 709 -14.20 -53.26 19.77
C SER A 709 -15.65 -53.19 19.33
N HIS A 710 -16.34 -52.08 19.63
CA HIS A 710 -17.73 -51.86 19.20
C HIS A 710 -17.88 -51.70 17.69
N ILE A 711 -16.95 -51.01 17.03
CA ILE A 711 -16.93 -50.87 15.58
C ILE A 711 -16.66 -52.20 14.89
N SER A 712 -15.79 -53.03 15.43
CA SER A 712 -15.48 -54.36 14.86
C SER A 712 -16.59 -55.36 15.00
N VAL A 713 -17.52 -55.22 15.96
CA VAL A 713 -18.72 -56.07 16.11
C VAL A 713 -19.81 -55.75 15.07
N HIS A 714 -19.79 -54.53 14.49
CA HIS A 714 -20.82 -54.08 13.56
C HIS A 714 -20.37 -53.94 12.09
N SER A 715 -19.13 -54.30 11.76
CA SER A 715 -18.60 -54.25 10.40
C SER A 715 -18.11 -55.61 9.94
N GLU A 716 -18.45 -55.99 8.70
CA GLU A 716 -17.83 -57.15 8.05
C GLU A 716 -16.33 -56.97 7.91
N PRO A 717 -15.51 -58.06 7.96
CA PRO A 717 -14.06 -57.96 8.09
C PRO A 717 -13.34 -57.13 6.99
N ASP A 718 -13.95 -56.98 5.81
CA ASP A 718 -13.32 -56.28 4.69
C ASP A 718 -13.53 -54.73 4.70
N ASP A 719 -14.46 -54.25 5.52
CA ASP A 719 -14.80 -52.79 5.58
C ASP A 719 -13.98 -52.02 6.61
N ILE A 720 -13.34 -52.72 7.58
CA ILE A 720 -12.60 -52.08 8.68
C ILE A 720 -11.21 -51.57 8.24
N VAL A 721 -10.54 -52.33 7.36
CA VAL A 721 -9.20 -52.00 6.88
C VAL A 721 -9.22 -50.77 5.95
N THR A 722 -10.33 -50.53 5.28
CA THR A 722 -10.49 -49.37 4.40
C THR A 722 -10.95 -48.10 5.13
N LYS A 723 -11.57 -48.19 6.30
CA LYS A 723 -12.06 -47.01 7.07
C LYS A 723 -11.10 -46.48 8.13
N LEU A 724 -10.13 -47.30 8.57
CA LEU A 724 -9.10 -46.88 9.56
C LEU A 724 -7.80 -46.33 8.94
N ASN A 725 -7.72 -46.19 7.62
CA ASN A 725 -6.58 -45.64 6.89
C ASN A 725 -6.81 -44.22 6.36
N TYR A 726 -7.72 -43.44 6.95
CA TYR A 726 -7.90 -42.01 6.67
C TYR A 726 -7.16 -41.14 7.65
#